data_3bc06b83873ce2b95cc94c8516b34638
#
_entry.id   3bc06b83873ce2b95cc94c8516b34638
#
_cell.length_a   1.000
_cell.length_b   1.000
_cell.length_c   1.000
_cell.angle_alpha   90.00
_cell.angle_beta   90.00
_cell.angle_gamma   90.00
#
_symmetry.space_group_name_H-M   'P 1'
#
loop_
_entity.id
_entity.type
_entity.pdbx_description
1 polymer ?
#
loop_
_entity_poly.entity_id
_entity_poly.type
_entity_poly.pdbx_seq_one_letter_code
_entity_poly.pdbx_strand_id
1 'polypeptide(L)'
;MSISNPDLTFLSGANSGFIRELYKKWQANPKSVSENWANWFEASGYDELDEAPSWGNKNDNGLKDEIFSIADNAVTNGTKKSSEHKTRDTKAETIDSIRAIMLIRSYRIRGHLLANLDPLNIHEKNIHPELDPKTYGFVESDYDKPIFIDNVLGIDSATLREIMEILKETYCGSIGVEFMHIQDMQQKTWIQERIESIRNSTQFTENGKRAIHERLVSAEVFEKFLHKKYPGTKRFGLDGSESVLPAIEQILKRGSQLGLKEVVIGMAHRGRLNVLHNVLNKPFRAIISEFLGKPSSPEDLGMSGDVKYHLGASSDRNFDQKKVHLSLQANPSHLEAVSPVIVGRVRAKQDQLNQKDKKMPSLGIILHGDAAFAGQGIVAETFDFSDSRGFRTGGNIHIIINNQIGFTTNPKYTRISPYCTDVAKKVLAPIFHVNGDDAEAVVHVARIATEYRQRFRSDVVIDVISYRRFGHSEGDEPAFTQPKMYRTIANHPSTSQIYTDKLISEGVLDRNDYLSELNKKNEYLENEFKAGSIYEPEEADWLSGEWSGLKAQKTKSDNYVTSFPIRELMRIGEAVSNYPKNFTLNKKLLKILEQRKEMVKKGDSIDWSMAEHLAFGSLLLEGHPIRLSGQDSCRGTFSQRHAVFVDQKNEKRYVPLNNLKSNQKNFEIIDSPLSEAAVLAFEYGYSVTSPSTLVLWEAQFGDFANGAQVIIDQFISSGESKWLRFSGLIMLLPHGYEGQGPEHSSARLERYLQLCAEDNIQVVNCSTPANYFHVLRRQLKSKHRKPLIIMTPKSLLRNKKCTSKLEEMSGKSNFRKIIIDSPTKVQQKNIKKIVICSGKLFYDLHNEIEKQNESSIKLIRIEQLYPFPEKEIYTEIKKSAKAEIIWAQEEPENMGAWFFIKDRMDRILKKNKLPQNTISFVGRDASASPATGSMSTHNNEQKNLIKKTLNLKT
;
A
#
# COMPACT_ATOMS: atom_id res chain seq x y z
N MET A 1 -3.78 -47.41 7.88
CA MET A 1 -2.94 -48.59 7.59
C MET A 1 -1.61 -48.08 7.12
N SER A 2 -0.53 -48.50 7.77
CA SER A 2 0.83 -48.10 7.43
C SER A 2 1.20 -48.63 6.04
N ILE A 3 1.68 -47.76 5.17
CA ILE A 3 2.26 -48.16 3.88
C ILE A 3 3.45 -49.07 4.19
N SER A 4 3.30 -50.32 3.88
CA SER A 4 4.28 -51.36 4.24
C SER A 4 5.40 -51.55 3.19
N ASN A 5 5.50 -50.66 2.21
CA ASN A 5 6.60 -50.72 1.24
C ASN A 5 7.39 -49.43 1.28
N PRO A 6 8.56 -49.42 1.98
CA PRO A 6 9.41 -48.23 2.07
C PRO A 6 9.89 -47.72 0.71
N ASP A 7 9.85 -48.55 -0.33
CA ASP A 7 10.38 -48.24 -1.66
C ASP A 7 9.54 -47.23 -2.48
N LEU A 8 8.31 -46.94 -2.03
CA LEU A 8 7.40 -46.05 -2.78
C LEU A 8 6.94 -44.82 -1.99
N THR A 9 7.43 -44.60 -0.77
CA THR A 9 7.03 -43.45 0.07
C THR A 9 7.41 -42.08 -0.55
N PHE A 10 8.40 -42.04 -1.40
CA PHE A 10 8.84 -40.85 -2.12
C PHE A 10 7.81 -40.35 -3.15
N LEU A 11 6.82 -41.14 -3.54
CA LEU A 11 5.77 -40.77 -4.50
C LEU A 11 4.65 -39.93 -3.85
N SER A 12 4.63 -39.81 -2.53
CA SER A 12 3.56 -39.14 -1.77
C SER A 12 3.96 -37.73 -1.32
N GLY A 13 2.99 -37.02 -0.77
CA GLY A 13 3.20 -35.70 -0.14
C GLY A 13 3.61 -34.62 -1.13
N ALA A 14 4.65 -33.89 -0.80
CA ALA A 14 5.12 -32.71 -1.58
C ALA A 14 5.61 -33.08 -3.00
N ASN A 15 5.93 -34.35 -3.23
CA ASN A 15 6.48 -34.80 -4.51
C ASN A 15 5.39 -35.20 -5.53
N SER A 16 4.17 -35.48 -5.11
CA SER A 16 3.09 -35.95 -5.99
C SER A 16 2.81 -35.03 -7.19
N GLY A 17 2.76 -33.72 -6.97
CA GLY A 17 2.53 -32.73 -8.04
C GLY A 17 3.66 -32.69 -9.08
N PHE A 18 4.90 -32.83 -8.61
CA PHE A 18 6.07 -32.85 -9.50
C PHE A 18 6.12 -34.12 -10.35
N ILE A 19 5.84 -35.26 -9.75
CA ILE A 19 5.80 -36.56 -10.48
C ILE A 19 4.71 -36.52 -11.55
N ARG A 20 3.55 -35.95 -11.24
CA ARG A 20 2.45 -35.78 -12.20
C ARG A 20 2.88 -34.87 -13.38
N GLU A 21 3.61 -33.78 -13.13
CA GLU A 21 4.13 -32.91 -14.18
C GLU A 21 5.13 -33.63 -15.07
N LEU A 22 6.03 -34.43 -14.50
CA LEU A 22 6.98 -35.24 -15.26
C LEU A 22 6.27 -36.30 -16.09
N TYR A 23 5.25 -36.94 -15.54
CA TYR A 23 4.46 -37.95 -16.25
C TYR A 23 3.76 -37.36 -17.48
N LYS A 24 3.14 -36.15 -17.33
CA LYS A 24 2.54 -35.44 -18.46
C LYS A 24 3.56 -35.09 -19.56
N LYS A 25 4.77 -34.68 -19.17
CA LYS A 25 5.85 -34.43 -20.13
C LYS A 25 6.25 -35.70 -20.84
N TRP A 26 6.41 -36.80 -20.12
CA TRP A 26 6.75 -38.10 -20.67
C TRP A 26 5.66 -38.64 -21.62
N GLN A 27 4.38 -38.53 -21.26
CA GLN A 27 3.29 -38.90 -22.16
C GLN A 27 3.28 -38.09 -23.45
N ALA A 28 3.54 -36.80 -23.39
CA ALA A 28 3.61 -35.93 -24.57
C ALA A 28 4.83 -36.21 -25.44
N ASN A 29 5.98 -36.51 -24.85
CA ASN A 29 7.22 -36.88 -25.53
C ASN A 29 8.16 -37.63 -24.56
N PRO A 30 8.32 -38.95 -24.68
CA PRO A 30 9.18 -39.72 -23.79
C PRO A 30 10.62 -39.22 -23.65
N LYS A 31 11.15 -38.49 -24.65
CA LYS A 31 12.46 -37.89 -24.60
C LYS A 31 12.54 -36.54 -23.87
N SER A 32 11.41 -36.05 -23.36
CA SER A 32 11.35 -34.77 -22.63
C SER A 32 11.67 -34.89 -21.14
N VAL A 33 11.82 -36.10 -20.65
CA VAL A 33 12.26 -36.42 -19.29
C VAL A 33 13.57 -37.21 -19.34
N SER A 34 14.29 -37.26 -18.22
CA SER A 34 15.53 -38.07 -18.18
C SER A 34 15.24 -39.54 -18.40
N GLU A 35 16.23 -40.24 -18.89
CA GLU A 35 16.10 -41.66 -19.21
C GLU A 35 15.65 -42.49 -17.99
N ASN A 36 16.08 -42.16 -16.80
CA ASN A 36 15.68 -42.79 -15.56
C ASN A 36 14.17 -42.64 -15.29
N TRP A 37 13.63 -41.43 -15.52
CA TRP A 37 12.18 -41.21 -15.36
C TRP A 37 11.39 -41.87 -16.47
N ALA A 38 11.84 -41.87 -17.69
CA ALA A 38 11.21 -42.56 -18.81
C ALA A 38 11.11 -44.07 -18.54
N ASN A 39 12.23 -44.71 -18.18
CA ASN A 39 12.30 -46.11 -17.85
C ASN A 39 11.43 -46.49 -16.63
N TRP A 40 11.37 -45.60 -15.64
CA TRP A 40 10.54 -45.80 -14.46
C TRP A 40 9.03 -45.71 -14.79
N PHE A 41 8.57 -44.68 -15.53
CA PHE A 41 7.17 -44.58 -15.96
C PHE A 41 6.75 -45.77 -16.83
N GLU A 42 7.62 -46.24 -17.71
CA GLU A 42 7.36 -47.38 -18.54
C GLU A 42 7.30 -48.70 -17.75
N ALA A 43 8.16 -48.87 -16.75
CA ALA A 43 8.22 -50.07 -15.92
C ALA A 43 7.18 -50.08 -14.80
N SER A 44 6.76 -48.96 -14.27
CA SER A 44 5.88 -48.85 -13.12
C SER A 44 4.39 -48.90 -13.48
N GLY A 45 4.04 -48.71 -14.76
CA GLY A 45 2.63 -48.64 -15.16
C GLY A 45 1.89 -47.43 -14.52
N TYR A 46 2.64 -46.39 -14.11
CA TYR A 46 2.07 -45.20 -13.49
C TYR A 46 1.08 -44.58 -14.47
N ASP A 47 -0.19 -44.43 -14.04
CA ASP A 47 -1.24 -43.76 -14.79
C ASP A 47 -1.78 -42.58 -13.94
N GLU A 48 -2.10 -41.47 -14.60
CA GLU A 48 -2.69 -40.32 -13.91
C GLU A 48 -4.17 -40.63 -13.68
N LEU A 49 -4.49 -41.12 -12.50
CA LEU A 49 -5.87 -41.23 -12.06
C LEU A 49 -6.41 -39.80 -11.87
N ASP A 50 -7.48 -39.46 -12.57
CA ASP A 50 -8.26 -38.25 -12.37
C ASP A 50 -8.74 -38.23 -10.91
N GLU A 51 -7.96 -37.61 -10.02
CA GLU A 51 -8.42 -37.35 -8.66
C GLU A 51 -9.52 -36.30 -8.74
N ALA A 52 -10.76 -36.76 -8.60
CA ALA A 52 -11.86 -35.86 -8.22
C ALA A 52 -11.45 -35.12 -6.93
N PRO A 53 -11.81 -33.85 -6.76
CA PRO A 53 -11.43 -33.07 -5.58
C PRO A 53 -11.83 -33.83 -4.31
N SER A 54 -11.01 -33.78 -3.27
CA SER A 54 -11.15 -34.54 -2.00
C SER A 54 -12.49 -34.37 -1.26
N TRP A 55 -13.35 -33.46 -1.72
CA TRP A 55 -14.72 -33.25 -1.23
C TRP A 55 -15.80 -33.95 -2.09
N GLY A 56 -15.44 -34.67 -3.14
CA GLY A 56 -16.33 -35.28 -4.11
C GLY A 56 -16.25 -36.79 -4.18
N ASN A 57 -16.15 -37.54 -3.13
CA ASN A 57 -16.69 -38.89 -2.95
C ASN A 57 -16.14 -39.57 -1.69
N LYS A 58 -17.00 -39.96 -0.79
CA LYS A 58 -16.64 -40.64 0.46
C LYS A 58 -16.50 -42.18 0.34
N ASN A 59 -16.43 -42.75 -0.85
CA ASN A 59 -16.49 -44.19 -1.04
C ASN A 59 -15.32 -44.82 -1.82
N ASP A 60 -14.11 -44.25 -1.74
CA ASP A 60 -12.98 -44.83 -2.46
C ASP A 60 -11.90 -45.41 -1.52
N ASN A 61 -12.22 -46.51 -0.82
CA ASN A 61 -11.23 -47.34 -0.14
C ASN A 61 -10.63 -48.44 -1.05
N GLY A 62 -11.07 -48.56 -2.32
CA GLY A 62 -10.66 -49.61 -3.22
C GLY A 62 -9.43 -49.31 -4.08
N LEU A 63 -9.25 -48.05 -4.45
CA LEU A 63 -8.21 -47.66 -5.42
C LEU A 63 -6.75 -47.64 -4.88
N LYS A 64 -6.58 -47.54 -3.57
CA LYS A 64 -5.25 -47.62 -2.97
C LYS A 64 -4.64 -49.00 -3.03
N ASP A 65 -5.46 -50.02 -2.92
CA ASP A 65 -5.01 -51.42 -2.92
C ASP A 65 -4.68 -51.92 -4.35
N GLU A 66 -5.34 -51.38 -5.40
CA GLU A 66 -5.06 -51.73 -6.79
C GLU A 66 -3.71 -51.20 -7.30
N ILE A 67 -3.33 -50.00 -6.92
CA ILE A 67 -2.05 -49.42 -7.33
C ILE A 67 -0.88 -50.19 -6.75
N PHE A 68 -0.98 -50.67 -5.52
CA PHE A 68 0.04 -51.52 -4.87
C PHE A 68 0.07 -52.94 -5.42
N SER A 69 -1.07 -53.49 -5.81
CA SER A 69 -1.15 -54.85 -6.43
C SER A 69 -0.58 -54.88 -7.85
N ILE A 70 -0.63 -53.79 -8.60
CA ILE A 70 -0.02 -53.65 -9.93
C ILE A 70 1.51 -53.60 -9.83
N ALA A 71 2.05 -52.92 -8.83
CA ALA A 71 3.49 -52.88 -8.57
C ALA A 71 4.05 -54.23 -8.17
N ASP A 72 3.34 -55.01 -7.32
CA ASP A 72 3.72 -56.35 -6.93
C ASP A 72 3.59 -57.36 -8.10
N ASN A 73 2.62 -57.19 -8.98
CA ASN A 73 2.45 -58.07 -10.15
C ASN A 73 3.51 -57.77 -11.25
N ALA A 74 4.01 -56.57 -11.36
CA ALA A 74 5.11 -56.24 -12.28
C ALA A 74 6.44 -56.90 -11.84
N VAL A 75 6.61 -57.13 -10.53
CA VAL A 75 7.79 -57.80 -9.95
C VAL A 75 7.73 -59.30 -10.12
N THR A 76 6.52 -59.92 -10.19
CA THR A 76 6.35 -61.41 -10.18
C THR A 76 6.26 -62.05 -11.57
N ASN A 77 5.94 -61.32 -12.63
CA ASN A 77 5.70 -61.91 -13.96
C ASN A 77 6.90 -61.86 -14.96
N GLY A 78 8.06 -61.46 -14.53
CA GLY A 78 9.27 -61.45 -15.35
C GLY A 78 10.12 -62.68 -15.20
N THR A 79 9.62 -63.88 -15.58
CA THR A 79 10.45 -65.12 -15.64
C THR A 79 10.91 -65.36 -17.05
N LYS A 80 12.22 -65.25 -17.31
CA LYS A 80 13.13 -66.32 -17.76
C LYS A 80 14.53 -65.84 -18.16
N LYS A 81 15.49 -66.32 -17.34
CA LYS A 81 16.85 -66.71 -17.62
C LYS A 81 17.79 -65.85 -18.47
N SER A 82 18.87 -65.43 -17.76
CA SER A 82 20.26 -65.19 -18.21
C SER A 82 20.76 -63.74 -18.29
N SER A 83 20.18 -62.85 -17.53
CA SER A 83 20.78 -61.54 -17.28
C SER A 83 20.46 -60.94 -15.89
N GLU A 84 20.14 -61.80 -14.90
CA GLU A 84 19.60 -61.34 -13.60
C GLU A 84 20.50 -60.43 -12.79
N HIS A 85 21.83 -60.50 -12.93
CA HIS A 85 22.68 -59.60 -12.17
C HIS A 85 22.76 -58.17 -12.76
N LYS A 86 22.84 -58.01 -14.07
CA LYS A 86 22.89 -56.68 -14.71
C LYS A 86 21.55 -55.93 -14.61
N THR A 87 20.41 -56.61 -14.73
CA THR A 87 19.10 -55.96 -14.66
C THR A 87 18.64 -55.63 -13.23
N ARG A 88 19.12 -56.39 -12.20
CA ARG A 88 18.88 -56.05 -10.78
C ARG A 88 19.69 -54.83 -10.38
N ASP A 89 20.96 -54.71 -10.75
CA ASP A 89 21.81 -53.56 -10.46
C ASP A 89 21.26 -52.27 -11.11
N THR A 90 20.90 -52.31 -12.40
CA THR A 90 20.32 -51.13 -13.09
C THR A 90 18.97 -50.68 -12.51
N LYS A 91 18.13 -51.59 -12.03
CA LYS A 91 16.87 -51.21 -11.38
C LYS A 91 17.10 -50.57 -10.01
N ALA A 92 18.03 -51.08 -9.23
CA ALA A 92 18.40 -50.54 -7.94
C ALA A 92 19.03 -49.15 -8.10
N GLU A 93 19.96 -48.95 -9.02
CA GLU A 93 20.57 -47.67 -9.36
C GLU A 93 19.56 -46.64 -9.81
N THR A 94 18.55 -47.01 -10.62
CA THR A 94 17.46 -46.13 -11.05
C THR A 94 16.60 -45.71 -9.88
N ILE A 95 16.26 -46.62 -8.96
CA ILE A 95 15.47 -46.31 -7.76
C ILE A 95 16.25 -45.32 -6.86
N ASP A 96 17.55 -45.55 -6.64
CA ASP A 96 18.36 -44.65 -5.81
C ASP A 96 18.51 -43.28 -6.42
N SER A 97 18.60 -43.16 -7.76
CA SER A 97 18.59 -41.87 -8.48
C SER A 97 17.28 -41.12 -8.24
N ILE A 98 16.14 -41.77 -8.37
CA ILE A 98 14.82 -41.18 -8.14
C ILE A 98 14.67 -40.78 -6.66
N ARG A 99 15.07 -41.61 -5.71
CA ARG A 99 15.06 -41.32 -4.27
C ARG A 99 15.91 -40.07 -3.95
N ALA A 100 17.10 -39.96 -4.51
CA ALA A 100 17.99 -38.82 -4.34
C ALA A 100 17.39 -37.53 -4.92
N ILE A 101 16.81 -37.60 -6.12
CA ILE A 101 16.14 -36.46 -6.75
C ILE A 101 14.93 -36.00 -5.89
N MET A 102 14.17 -36.93 -5.32
CA MET A 102 13.07 -36.57 -4.43
C MET A 102 13.53 -35.95 -3.12
N LEU A 103 14.61 -36.44 -2.55
CA LEU A 103 15.24 -35.85 -1.36
C LEU A 103 15.75 -34.43 -1.66
N ILE A 104 16.44 -34.22 -2.78
CA ILE A 104 16.89 -32.89 -3.23
C ILE A 104 15.68 -31.94 -3.33
N ARG A 105 14.59 -32.40 -3.96
CA ARG A 105 13.37 -31.61 -4.06
C ARG A 105 12.79 -31.27 -2.70
N SER A 106 12.80 -32.19 -1.75
CA SER A 106 12.31 -31.93 -0.40
C SER A 106 13.14 -30.88 0.33
N TYR A 107 14.45 -30.85 0.14
CA TYR A 107 15.29 -29.76 0.65
C TYR A 107 14.98 -28.42 0.00
N ARG A 108 14.68 -28.37 -1.30
CA ARG A 108 14.22 -27.16 -1.98
C ARG A 108 12.91 -26.61 -1.40
N ILE A 109 12.03 -27.50 -0.93
CA ILE A 109 10.72 -27.12 -0.37
C ILE A 109 10.81 -26.80 1.12
N ARG A 110 11.59 -27.56 1.89
CA ARG A 110 11.54 -27.57 3.37
C ARG A 110 12.89 -27.34 4.05
N GLY A 111 13.99 -27.24 3.30
CA GLY A 111 15.33 -27.09 3.89
C GLY A 111 15.44 -25.88 4.82
N HIS A 112 14.68 -24.82 4.53
CA HIS A 112 14.60 -23.63 5.38
C HIS A 112 14.16 -23.92 6.83
N LEU A 113 13.43 -25.04 7.08
CA LEU A 113 13.00 -25.44 8.44
C LEU A 113 14.19 -25.92 9.30
N LEU A 114 15.27 -26.38 8.68
CA LEU A 114 16.50 -26.81 9.36
C LEU A 114 17.59 -25.72 9.38
N ALA A 115 17.36 -24.62 8.67
CA ALA A 115 18.35 -23.54 8.58
C ALA A 115 18.65 -22.92 9.96
N ASN A 116 19.90 -22.47 10.12
CA ASN A 116 20.38 -21.87 11.35
C ASN A 116 20.00 -20.38 11.42
N LEU A 117 18.72 -20.12 11.59
CA LEU A 117 18.15 -18.78 11.47
C LEU A 117 18.10 -18.00 12.79
N ASP A 118 17.95 -18.67 13.92
CA ASP A 118 17.82 -18.02 15.23
C ASP A 118 19.18 -17.71 15.86
N PRO A 119 19.61 -16.43 15.96
CA PRO A 119 20.89 -16.07 16.58
C PRO A 119 20.97 -16.43 18.06
N LEU A 120 19.83 -16.56 18.73
CA LEU A 120 19.78 -16.88 20.17
C LEU A 120 19.71 -18.38 20.48
N ASN A 121 19.44 -19.22 19.47
CA ASN A 121 19.23 -20.66 19.60
C ASN A 121 18.21 -21.04 20.69
N ILE A 122 17.15 -20.26 20.84
CA ILE A 122 16.12 -20.49 21.88
C ILE A 122 15.00 -21.40 21.41
N HIS A 123 14.90 -21.67 20.10
CA HIS A 123 13.90 -22.55 19.51
C HIS A 123 14.49 -23.93 19.20
N GLU A 124 13.80 -24.97 19.64
CA GLU A 124 14.14 -26.37 19.29
C GLU A 124 13.88 -26.60 17.79
N LYS A 125 14.85 -27.22 17.12
CA LYS A 125 14.76 -27.60 15.72
C LYS A 125 14.28 -29.06 15.65
N ASN A 126 13.08 -29.26 15.13
CA ASN A 126 12.57 -30.58 14.83
C ASN A 126 12.86 -30.93 13.37
N ILE A 127 13.56 -32.04 13.14
CA ILE A 127 13.84 -32.51 11.77
C ILE A 127 12.51 -32.95 11.16
N HIS A 128 12.13 -32.28 10.05
CA HIS A 128 10.96 -32.70 9.30
C HIS A 128 11.25 -34.06 8.64
N PRO A 129 10.34 -35.07 8.73
CA PRO A 129 10.58 -36.42 8.21
C PRO A 129 11.02 -36.46 6.74
N GLU A 130 10.47 -35.58 5.88
CA GLU A 130 10.86 -35.50 4.47
C GLU A 130 12.30 -35.01 4.22
N LEU A 131 13.03 -34.56 5.25
CA LEU A 131 14.44 -34.17 5.15
C LEU A 131 15.39 -35.25 5.65
N ASP A 132 14.88 -36.38 6.17
CA ASP A 132 15.66 -37.53 6.60
C ASP A 132 15.78 -38.51 5.42
N PRO A 133 17.01 -38.87 4.96
CA PRO A 133 17.23 -39.84 3.91
C PRO A 133 16.57 -41.19 4.20
N LYS A 134 16.42 -41.58 5.47
CA LYS A 134 15.75 -42.83 5.89
C LYS A 134 14.29 -42.88 5.43
N THR A 135 13.62 -41.76 5.34
CA THR A 135 12.23 -41.67 4.84
C THR A 135 12.11 -42.13 3.38
N TYR A 136 13.21 -42.03 2.63
CA TYR A 136 13.29 -42.46 1.23
C TYR A 136 13.85 -43.89 1.07
N GLY A 137 14.08 -44.60 2.17
CA GLY A 137 14.57 -46.00 2.16
C GLY A 137 16.08 -46.09 2.02
N PHE A 138 16.86 -45.01 2.21
CA PHE A 138 18.31 -45.09 2.29
C PHE A 138 18.75 -45.65 3.65
N VAL A 139 19.75 -46.53 3.61
CA VAL A 139 20.41 -47.08 4.79
C VAL A 139 21.91 -46.68 4.81
N GLU A 140 22.57 -46.80 5.94
CA GLU A 140 23.94 -46.32 6.13
C GLU A 140 24.93 -46.84 5.07
N SER A 141 24.73 -48.05 4.57
CA SER A 141 25.56 -48.66 3.50
C SER A 141 25.39 -47.98 2.14
N ASP A 142 24.39 -47.11 1.96
CA ASP A 142 24.13 -46.41 0.68
C ASP A 142 24.81 -45.05 0.61
N TYR A 143 25.27 -44.49 1.76
CA TYR A 143 25.78 -43.14 1.85
C TYR A 143 27.02 -42.90 1.01
N ASP A 144 27.85 -43.91 0.73
CA ASP A 144 29.11 -43.75 -0.01
C ASP A 144 29.01 -44.37 -1.43
N LYS A 145 27.81 -44.78 -1.85
CA LYS A 145 27.56 -45.28 -3.22
C LYS A 145 27.36 -44.11 -4.17
N PRO A 146 27.98 -44.09 -5.37
CA PRO A 146 27.73 -43.10 -6.39
C PRO A 146 26.27 -43.23 -6.90
N ILE A 147 25.56 -42.12 -6.92
CA ILE A 147 24.17 -42.00 -7.40
C ILE A 147 24.16 -41.02 -8.58
N PHE A 148 23.58 -41.42 -9.71
CA PHE A 148 23.37 -40.54 -10.85
C PHE A 148 22.22 -39.59 -10.59
N ILE A 149 22.44 -38.27 -10.70
CA ILE A 149 21.45 -37.24 -10.42
C ILE A 149 21.21 -36.26 -11.59
N ASP A 150 21.70 -36.60 -12.77
CA ASP A 150 21.43 -35.88 -14.04
C ASP A 150 21.64 -34.37 -13.95
N ASN A 151 22.75 -33.92 -13.43
CA ASN A 151 23.08 -32.49 -13.23
C ASN A 151 22.11 -31.67 -12.39
N VAL A 152 21.24 -32.31 -11.61
CA VAL A 152 20.20 -31.61 -10.81
C VAL A 152 20.78 -30.62 -9.78
N LEU A 153 21.98 -30.84 -9.29
CA LEU A 153 22.77 -29.95 -8.43
C LEU A 153 24.00 -29.35 -9.14
N GLY A 154 24.02 -29.40 -10.47
CA GLY A 154 25.20 -29.01 -11.28
C GLY A 154 26.31 -30.07 -11.36
N ILE A 155 26.04 -31.29 -10.89
CA ILE A 155 26.93 -32.45 -10.92
C ILE A 155 26.18 -33.68 -11.47
N ASP A 156 26.86 -34.44 -12.27
CA ASP A 156 26.27 -35.59 -12.95
C ASP A 156 25.96 -36.75 -11.99
N SER A 157 26.92 -37.09 -11.13
CA SER A 157 26.82 -38.14 -10.13
C SER A 157 27.51 -37.75 -8.84
N ALA A 158 26.96 -38.14 -7.70
CA ALA A 158 27.53 -37.91 -6.37
C ALA A 158 27.10 -38.99 -5.39
N THR A 159 27.83 -39.17 -4.31
CA THR A 159 27.39 -40.01 -3.20
C THR A 159 26.27 -39.33 -2.41
N LEU A 160 25.44 -40.11 -1.72
CA LEU A 160 24.41 -39.56 -0.87
C LEU A 160 24.99 -38.60 0.20
N ARG A 161 26.20 -38.90 0.69
CA ARG A 161 26.91 -38.04 1.65
C ARG A 161 27.22 -36.65 1.05
N GLU A 162 27.78 -36.61 -0.15
CA GLU A 162 28.05 -35.37 -0.89
C GLU A 162 26.77 -34.61 -1.22
N ILE A 163 25.72 -35.32 -1.68
CA ILE A 163 24.39 -34.70 -1.91
C ILE A 163 23.89 -34.02 -0.64
N MET A 164 23.92 -34.73 0.51
CA MET A 164 23.48 -34.18 1.77
C MET A 164 24.31 -33.00 2.25
N GLU A 165 25.61 -33.00 2.03
CA GLU A 165 26.50 -31.87 2.35
C GLU A 165 26.13 -30.64 1.51
N ILE A 166 26.02 -30.78 0.20
CA ILE A 166 25.58 -29.70 -0.70
C ILE A 166 24.22 -29.16 -0.31
N LEU A 167 23.25 -30.01 0.00
CA LEU A 167 21.91 -29.62 0.40
C LEU A 167 21.89 -28.86 1.71
N LYS A 168 22.66 -29.34 2.71
CA LYS A 168 22.77 -28.66 4.01
C LYS A 168 23.43 -27.30 3.90
N GLU A 169 24.52 -27.20 3.14
CA GLU A 169 25.20 -25.93 2.90
C GLU A 169 24.30 -24.93 2.18
N THR A 170 23.59 -25.40 1.16
CA THR A 170 22.74 -24.53 0.33
C THR A 170 21.45 -24.07 1.04
N TYR A 171 20.78 -24.96 1.78
CA TYR A 171 19.43 -24.75 2.28
C TYR A 171 19.30 -24.70 3.79
N CYS A 172 20.33 -25.11 4.55
CA CYS A 172 20.25 -25.24 6.01
C CYS A 172 21.34 -24.42 6.73
N GLY A 173 22.09 -23.59 6.03
CA GLY A 173 23.06 -22.65 6.60
C GLY A 173 22.39 -21.49 7.33
N SER A 174 22.99 -20.32 7.29
CA SER A 174 22.43 -19.08 7.87
C SER A 174 21.27 -18.49 7.04
N ILE A 175 20.92 -19.12 5.91
CA ILE A 175 19.88 -18.67 4.98
C ILE A 175 18.90 -19.82 4.73
N GLY A 176 17.60 -19.53 4.90
CA GLY A 176 16.50 -20.36 4.47
C GLY A 176 15.74 -19.68 3.32
N VAL A 177 15.36 -20.43 2.28
CA VAL A 177 14.72 -19.84 1.10
C VAL A 177 13.39 -20.53 0.83
N GLU A 178 12.32 -19.74 0.69
CA GLU A 178 11.02 -20.22 0.24
C GLU A 178 10.73 -19.67 -1.17
N PHE A 179 10.73 -20.53 -2.17
CA PHE A 179 10.52 -20.15 -3.59
C PHE A 179 9.74 -21.20 -4.39
N MET A 180 9.54 -22.39 -3.84
CA MET A 180 8.88 -23.48 -4.55
C MET A 180 7.38 -23.27 -4.78
N HIS A 181 6.76 -22.32 -4.07
CA HIS A 181 5.38 -21.86 -4.27
C HIS A 181 5.22 -20.96 -5.50
N ILE A 182 6.31 -20.43 -6.07
CA ILE A 182 6.30 -19.61 -7.28
C ILE A 182 5.88 -20.48 -8.47
N GLN A 183 4.84 -20.06 -9.20
CA GLN A 183 4.34 -20.81 -10.34
C GLN A 183 5.13 -20.56 -11.62
N ASP A 184 5.67 -19.35 -11.79
CA ASP A 184 6.50 -19.00 -12.95
C ASP A 184 7.81 -19.79 -12.95
N MET A 185 8.00 -20.61 -13.96
CA MET A 185 9.16 -21.49 -14.07
C MET A 185 10.47 -20.71 -14.21
N GLN A 186 10.48 -19.60 -14.94
CA GLN A 186 11.70 -18.80 -15.15
C GLN A 186 12.17 -18.17 -13.85
N GLN A 187 11.24 -17.64 -13.04
CA GLN A 187 11.56 -17.08 -11.74
C GLN A 187 12.11 -18.14 -10.79
N LYS A 188 11.43 -19.28 -10.72
CA LYS A 188 11.82 -20.42 -9.86
C LYS A 188 13.20 -20.97 -10.23
N THR A 189 13.43 -21.24 -11.52
CA THR A 189 14.73 -21.75 -12.00
C THR A 189 15.84 -20.75 -11.75
N TRP A 190 15.59 -19.46 -11.98
CA TRP A 190 16.60 -18.45 -11.73
C TRP A 190 17.04 -18.38 -10.27
N ILE A 191 16.08 -18.45 -9.31
CA ILE A 191 16.41 -18.49 -7.88
C ILE A 191 17.23 -19.73 -7.58
N GLN A 192 16.76 -20.89 -8.04
CA GLN A 192 17.43 -22.16 -7.82
C GLN A 192 18.88 -22.14 -8.32
N GLU A 193 19.10 -21.77 -9.58
CA GLU A 193 20.45 -21.65 -10.17
C GLU A 193 21.32 -20.64 -9.40
N ARG A 194 20.71 -19.52 -8.99
CA ARG A 194 21.40 -18.42 -8.29
C ARG A 194 21.89 -18.80 -6.90
N ILE A 195 21.19 -19.72 -6.21
CA ILE A 195 21.60 -20.17 -4.87
C ILE A 195 22.39 -21.47 -4.93
N GLU A 196 22.03 -22.43 -5.78
CA GLU A 196 22.70 -23.74 -5.83
C GLU A 196 24.10 -23.67 -6.41
N SER A 197 24.32 -22.85 -7.46
CA SER A 197 25.65 -22.74 -8.11
C SER A 197 26.77 -22.25 -7.20
N ILE A 198 26.45 -21.59 -6.11
CA ILE A 198 27.38 -21.02 -5.13
C ILE A 198 27.12 -21.50 -3.71
N ARG A 199 26.32 -22.57 -3.56
CA ARG A 199 25.88 -23.12 -2.25
C ARG A 199 25.35 -22.04 -1.32
N ASN A 200 24.58 -21.11 -1.89
CA ASN A 200 23.93 -19.99 -1.22
C ASN A 200 24.87 -19.13 -0.35
N SER A 201 26.11 -19.00 -0.76
CA SER A 201 27.15 -18.20 -0.08
C SER A 201 27.91 -17.33 -1.09
N THR A 202 28.50 -16.24 -0.63
CA THR A 202 29.35 -15.37 -1.44
C THR A 202 30.66 -15.09 -0.72
N GLN A 203 31.76 -15.30 -1.40
CA GLN A 203 33.05 -14.84 -0.91
C GLN A 203 33.19 -13.34 -1.19
N PHE A 204 33.22 -12.55 -0.13
CA PHE A 204 33.45 -11.12 -0.23
C PHE A 204 34.95 -10.84 -0.31
N THR A 205 35.30 -9.80 -1.09
CA THR A 205 36.67 -9.25 -1.04
C THR A 205 36.94 -8.62 0.32
N GLU A 206 38.19 -8.48 0.70
CA GLU A 206 38.57 -7.80 1.94
C GLU A 206 37.93 -6.41 2.06
N ASN A 207 37.97 -5.61 0.99
CA ASN A 207 37.30 -4.31 0.96
C ASN A 207 35.77 -4.43 1.16
N GLY A 208 35.15 -5.47 0.64
CA GLY A 208 33.73 -5.74 0.86
C GLY A 208 33.44 -6.08 2.32
N LYS A 209 34.24 -6.93 2.93
CA LYS A 209 34.15 -7.28 4.35
C LYS A 209 34.36 -6.07 5.26
N ARG A 210 35.37 -5.24 4.98
CA ARG A 210 35.63 -3.97 5.70
C ARG A 210 34.45 -3.00 5.57
N ALA A 211 33.83 -2.89 4.41
CA ALA A 211 32.65 -2.04 4.20
C ALA A 211 31.43 -2.51 5.01
N ILE A 212 31.19 -3.83 5.07
CA ILE A 212 30.15 -4.41 5.93
C ILE A 212 30.43 -4.10 7.39
N HIS A 213 31.66 -4.33 7.84
CA HIS A 213 32.12 -4.05 9.20
C HIS A 213 31.92 -2.60 9.60
N GLU A 214 32.36 -1.66 8.76
CA GLU A 214 32.20 -0.22 9.00
C GLU A 214 30.73 0.17 9.24
N ARG A 215 29.78 -0.40 8.49
CA ARG A 215 28.37 -0.13 8.66
C ARG A 215 27.82 -0.70 9.96
N LEU A 216 28.22 -1.91 10.35
CA LEU A 216 27.84 -2.50 11.63
C LEU A 216 28.38 -1.70 12.81
N VAL A 217 29.68 -1.34 12.79
CA VAL A 217 30.28 -0.52 13.84
C VAL A 217 29.61 0.85 13.94
N SER A 218 29.32 1.50 12.81
CA SER A 218 28.64 2.79 12.78
C SER A 218 27.24 2.70 13.39
N ALA A 219 26.50 1.64 13.08
CA ALA A 219 25.18 1.40 13.63
C ALA A 219 25.22 1.21 15.15
N GLU A 220 26.11 0.35 15.62
CA GLU A 220 26.23 0.02 17.04
C GLU A 220 26.73 1.22 17.87
N VAL A 221 27.75 1.93 17.38
CA VAL A 221 28.30 3.11 18.07
C VAL A 221 27.23 4.19 18.21
N PHE A 222 26.43 4.41 17.18
CA PHE A 222 25.31 5.34 17.22
C PHE A 222 24.29 4.97 18.32
N GLU A 223 23.86 3.71 18.38
CA GLU A 223 22.88 3.25 19.37
C GLU A 223 23.46 3.32 20.81
N LYS A 224 24.69 2.84 21.01
CA LYS A 224 25.38 2.90 22.31
C LYS A 224 25.61 4.32 22.80
N PHE A 225 25.94 5.24 21.88
CA PHE A 225 26.13 6.64 22.20
C PHE A 225 24.82 7.28 22.69
N LEU A 226 23.74 7.09 21.96
CA LEU A 226 22.43 7.60 22.36
C LEU A 226 21.93 6.95 23.66
N HIS A 227 22.19 5.66 23.86
CA HIS A 227 21.84 4.99 25.11
C HIS A 227 22.59 5.60 26.32
N LYS A 228 23.88 5.89 26.14
CA LYS A 228 24.70 6.54 27.20
C LYS A 228 24.22 7.96 27.51
N LYS A 229 23.88 8.76 26.49
CA LYS A 229 23.50 10.17 26.68
C LYS A 229 22.04 10.34 27.10
N TYR A 230 21.15 9.47 26.67
CA TYR A 230 19.70 9.53 26.88
C TYR A 230 19.14 8.19 27.37
N PRO A 231 19.56 7.70 28.56
CA PRO A 231 19.03 6.44 29.09
C PRO A 231 17.53 6.54 29.32
N GLY A 232 16.77 5.51 28.96
CA GLY A 232 15.30 5.46 29.12
C GLY A 232 14.50 6.38 28.22
N THR A 233 15.12 7.26 27.44
CA THR A 233 14.40 8.08 26.46
C THR A 233 14.01 7.25 25.23
N LYS A 234 12.75 7.33 24.81
CA LYS A 234 12.25 6.61 23.62
C LYS A 234 13.04 6.99 22.36
N ARG A 235 13.73 6.03 21.78
CA ARG A 235 14.43 6.13 20.50
C ARG A 235 14.14 4.96 19.56
N PHE A 236 13.63 3.83 20.09
CA PHE A 236 13.33 2.58 19.37
C PHE A 236 14.55 2.10 18.57
N GLY A 237 15.64 1.83 19.28
CA GLY A 237 16.94 1.46 18.72
C GLY A 237 16.93 0.19 17.88
N LEU A 238 17.93 0.07 17.03
CA LEU A 238 18.14 -1.07 16.12
C LEU A 238 18.96 -2.19 16.79
N ASP A 239 19.30 -2.03 18.06
CA ASP A 239 20.17 -2.96 18.81
C ASP A 239 19.75 -4.43 18.66
N GLY A 240 20.63 -5.26 18.13
CA GLY A 240 20.42 -6.67 17.80
C GLY A 240 19.95 -6.94 16.38
N SER A 241 19.78 -5.89 15.56
CA SER A 241 19.36 -6.00 14.15
C SER A 241 20.20 -5.10 13.23
N GLU A 242 21.44 -4.80 13.61
CA GLU A 242 22.30 -3.82 12.93
C GLU A 242 22.65 -4.24 11.49
N SER A 243 22.61 -5.53 11.17
CA SER A 243 22.88 -6.07 9.84
C SER A 243 21.88 -5.61 8.75
N VAL A 244 20.74 -5.05 9.16
CA VAL A 244 19.79 -4.40 8.23
C VAL A 244 20.41 -3.20 7.51
N LEU A 245 21.36 -2.48 8.13
CA LEU A 245 21.99 -1.32 7.51
C LEU A 245 22.90 -1.69 6.34
N PRO A 246 23.88 -2.63 6.47
CA PRO A 246 24.62 -3.10 5.31
C PRO A 246 23.75 -3.77 4.26
N ALA A 247 22.59 -4.39 4.63
CA ALA A 247 21.63 -4.89 3.64
C ALA A 247 21.03 -3.75 2.80
N ILE A 248 20.57 -2.66 3.41
CA ILE A 248 20.08 -1.48 2.70
C ILE A 248 21.15 -0.89 1.80
N GLU A 249 22.38 -0.72 2.28
CA GLU A 249 23.51 -0.22 1.48
C GLU A 249 23.79 -1.12 0.26
N GLN A 250 23.70 -2.45 0.43
CA GLN A 250 23.86 -3.40 -0.69
C GLN A 250 22.73 -3.26 -1.70
N ILE A 251 21.48 -3.10 -1.26
CA ILE A 251 20.33 -2.86 -2.16
C ILE A 251 20.55 -1.58 -2.96
N LEU A 252 20.97 -0.51 -2.32
CA LEU A 252 21.22 0.78 -2.96
C LEU A 252 22.37 0.69 -3.97
N LYS A 253 23.50 0.11 -3.57
CA LYS A 253 24.68 -0.07 -4.44
C LYS A 253 24.36 -0.96 -5.64
N ARG A 254 23.80 -2.16 -5.40
CA ARG A 254 23.46 -3.08 -6.49
C ARG A 254 22.36 -2.51 -7.38
N GLY A 255 21.35 -1.88 -6.78
CA GLY A 255 20.28 -1.21 -7.49
C GLY A 255 20.77 -0.10 -8.41
N SER A 256 21.70 0.73 -7.96
CA SER A 256 22.32 1.79 -8.79
C SER A 256 23.04 1.22 -10.00
N GLN A 257 23.76 0.09 -9.82
CA GLN A 257 24.41 -0.64 -10.92
C GLN A 257 23.39 -1.14 -11.94
N LEU A 258 22.20 -1.56 -11.47
CA LEU A 258 21.09 -2.06 -12.30
C LEU A 258 20.13 -0.96 -12.80
N GLY A 259 20.44 0.32 -12.56
CA GLY A 259 19.75 1.47 -13.15
C GLY A 259 18.73 2.16 -12.25
N LEU A 260 18.73 1.89 -10.94
CA LEU A 260 17.93 2.67 -9.97
C LEU A 260 18.42 4.12 -9.90
N LYS A 261 17.47 5.05 -9.84
CA LYS A 261 17.67 6.50 -9.70
C LYS A 261 16.96 7.06 -8.47
N GLU A 262 15.85 6.45 -8.09
CA GLU A 262 14.98 6.89 -6.99
C GLU A 262 14.68 5.72 -6.07
N VAL A 263 14.83 5.92 -4.77
CA VAL A 263 14.43 4.95 -3.76
C VAL A 263 13.58 5.63 -2.70
N VAL A 264 12.40 5.09 -2.47
CA VAL A 264 11.48 5.56 -1.43
C VAL A 264 11.45 4.54 -0.31
N ILE A 265 11.83 4.97 0.89
CA ILE A 265 11.91 4.11 2.08
C ILE A 265 10.70 4.37 2.97
N GLY A 266 10.00 3.30 3.36
CA GLY A 266 8.98 3.31 4.40
C GLY A 266 9.40 2.43 5.56
N MET A 267 9.13 2.87 6.79
CA MET A 267 9.47 2.05 7.95
C MET A 267 8.70 2.48 9.19
N ALA A 268 8.53 1.55 10.12
CA ALA A 268 8.08 1.85 11.47
C ALA A 268 9.16 2.66 12.25
N HIS A 269 8.95 2.83 13.54
CA HIS A 269 9.84 3.61 14.41
C HIS A 269 11.18 2.91 14.69
N ARG A 270 11.24 1.57 14.72
CA ARG A 270 12.46 0.82 15.11
C ARG A 270 13.58 1.00 14.10
N GLY A 271 14.73 1.49 14.58
CA GLY A 271 15.91 1.77 13.77
C GLY A 271 15.81 3.04 12.91
N ARG A 272 14.71 3.81 13.00
CA ARG A 272 14.52 4.98 12.14
C ARG A 272 15.60 6.04 12.32
N LEU A 273 15.99 6.34 13.54
CA LEU A 273 17.05 7.34 13.81
C LEU A 273 18.39 6.89 13.21
N ASN A 274 18.68 5.60 13.28
CA ASN A 274 19.86 5.01 12.69
C ASN A 274 19.84 5.08 11.15
N VAL A 275 18.70 4.76 10.52
CA VAL A 275 18.50 4.92 9.07
C VAL A 275 18.61 6.38 8.66
N LEU A 276 18.03 7.31 9.41
CA LEU A 276 18.14 8.76 9.15
C LEU A 276 19.61 9.21 9.12
N HIS A 277 20.42 8.78 10.10
CA HIS A 277 21.82 9.16 10.18
C HIS A 277 22.70 8.40 9.20
N ASN A 278 22.70 7.06 9.26
CA ASN A 278 23.68 6.23 8.54
C ASN A 278 23.31 5.95 7.09
N VAL A 279 22.03 6.03 6.70
CA VAL A 279 21.60 5.81 5.31
C VAL A 279 21.27 7.11 4.59
N LEU A 280 20.48 8.00 5.23
CA LEU A 280 20.05 9.28 4.65
C LEU A 280 21.05 10.43 4.90
N ASN A 281 22.13 10.20 5.65
CA ASN A 281 23.14 11.20 6.01
C ASN A 281 22.58 12.42 6.75
N LYS A 282 21.48 12.26 7.52
CA LYS A 282 21.00 13.34 8.39
C LYS A 282 22.07 13.69 9.41
N PRO A 283 22.45 14.98 9.55
CA PRO A 283 23.48 15.37 10.53
C PRO A 283 23.11 14.93 11.94
N PHE A 284 24.08 14.34 12.66
CA PHE A 284 23.82 13.87 14.02
C PHE A 284 23.44 15.01 14.97
N ARG A 285 24.05 16.20 14.80
CA ARG A 285 23.67 17.42 15.53
C ARG A 285 22.19 17.79 15.40
N ALA A 286 21.57 17.53 14.24
CA ALA A 286 20.14 17.75 14.01
C ALA A 286 19.29 16.77 14.85
N ILE A 287 19.71 15.51 14.92
CA ILE A 287 19.06 14.50 15.77
C ILE A 287 19.19 14.87 17.25
N ILE A 288 20.37 15.33 17.68
CA ILE A 288 20.59 15.79 19.07
C ILE A 288 19.72 17.00 19.40
N SER A 289 19.59 17.96 18.50
CA SER A 289 18.69 19.10 18.64
C SER A 289 17.23 18.66 18.91
N GLU A 290 16.76 17.64 18.21
CA GLU A 290 15.44 17.03 18.42
C GLU A 290 15.32 16.31 19.77
N PHE A 291 16.39 15.70 20.28
CA PHE A 291 16.44 15.14 21.64
C PHE A 291 16.37 16.22 22.73
N LEU A 292 16.88 17.41 22.45
CA LEU A 292 16.78 18.58 23.33
C LEU A 292 15.40 19.27 23.26
N GLY A 293 14.46 18.74 22.47
CA GLY A 293 13.11 19.27 22.34
C GLY A 293 12.98 20.48 21.40
N LYS A 294 14.02 20.78 20.61
CA LYS A 294 13.95 21.85 19.63
C LYS A 294 13.13 21.41 18.41
N PRO A 295 12.47 22.35 17.71
CA PRO A 295 11.70 22.02 16.50
C PRO A 295 12.61 21.48 15.39
N SER A 296 12.08 20.53 14.62
CA SER A 296 12.78 19.92 13.47
C SER A 296 12.75 20.78 12.18
N SER A 297 12.07 21.92 12.23
CA SER A 297 11.90 22.86 11.13
C SER A 297 11.88 24.29 11.66
N PRO A 298 12.16 25.32 10.83
CA PRO A 298 12.09 26.71 11.25
C PRO A 298 10.73 27.07 11.87
N GLU A 299 10.74 27.84 12.96
CA GLU A 299 9.54 28.20 13.75
C GLU A 299 8.53 29.03 12.96
N ASP A 300 8.99 29.80 11.98
CA ASP A 300 8.15 30.68 11.15
C ASP A 300 7.16 29.94 10.24
N LEU A 301 7.31 28.63 10.10
CA LEU A 301 6.42 27.76 9.32
C LEU A 301 5.13 27.39 10.06
N GLY A 302 5.05 27.63 11.39
CA GLY A 302 3.83 27.40 12.16
C GLY A 302 3.39 25.94 12.24
N MET A 303 4.34 25.01 12.26
CA MET A 303 4.06 23.58 12.37
C MET A 303 3.76 23.16 13.80
N SER A 304 2.91 22.16 13.98
CA SER A 304 2.82 21.45 15.25
C SER A 304 4.01 20.50 15.50
N GLY A 305 4.67 20.06 14.40
CA GLY A 305 5.76 19.09 14.45
C GLY A 305 5.33 17.68 14.85
N ASP A 306 6.30 16.78 14.95
CA ASP A 306 6.10 15.39 15.39
C ASP A 306 7.34 14.90 16.14
N VAL A 307 7.22 13.76 16.80
CA VAL A 307 8.33 13.13 17.51
C VAL A 307 9.43 12.67 16.53
N LYS A 308 10.68 12.73 16.98
CA LYS A 308 11.87 12.46 16.15
C LYS A 308 11.85 11.13 15.39
N TYR A 309 11.27 10.09 15.97
CA TYR A 309 11.19 8.77 15.36
C TYR A 309 10.00 8.58 14.38
N HIS A 310 9.32 9.69 13.99
CA HIS A 310 8.35 9.75 12.90
C HIS A 310 8.83 10.57 11.72
N LEU A 311 9.89 11.36 11.88
CA LEU A 311 10.37 12.29 10.88
C LEU A 311 10.94 11.57 9.66
N GLY A 312 10.82 12.20 8.51
CA GLY A 312 11.42 11.80 7.24
C GLY A 312 12.59 12.68 6.86
N ALA A 313 13.31 12.27 5.84
CA ALA A 313 14.38 13.03 5.22
C ALA A 313 14.55 12.62 3.76
N SER A 314 15.22 13.47 2.97
CA SER A 314 15.65 13.13 1.61
C SER A 314 17.12 13.45 1.46
N SER A 315 17.85 12.66 0.69
CA SER A 315 19.25 12.91 0.37
C SER A 315 19.65 12.27 -0.95
N ASP A 316 20.69 12.80 -1.55
CA ASP A 316 21.33 12.23 -2.72
C ASP A 316 22.56 11.43 -2.31
N ARG A 317 22.65 10.19 -2.77
CA ARG A 317 23.79 9.31 -2.55
C ARG A 317 24.46 8.92 -3.87
N ASN A 318 25.77 8.82 -3.86
CA ASN A 318 26.57 8.39 -5.03
C ASN A 318 27.12 6.98 -4.80
N PHE A 319 26.86 6.09 -5.75
CA PHE A 319 27.39 4.72 -5.79
C PHE A 319 28.08 4.50 -7.14
N ASP A 320 29.38 4.24 -7.13
CA ASP A 320 30.16 4.02 -8.36
C ASP A 320 29.88 5.12 -9.43
N GLN A 321 29.92 6.41 -9.02
CA GLN A 321 29.63 7.61 -9.83
C GLN A 321 28.16 7.74 -10.30
N LYS A 322 27.25 6.87 -9.86
CA LYS A 322 25.81 6.97 -10.15
C LYS A 322 25.08 7.57 -8.97
N LYS A 323 24.35 8.64 -9.26
CA LYS A 323 23.51 9.32 -8.27
C LYS A 323 22.20 8.58 -8.09
N VAL A 324 21.82 8.34 -6.83
CA VAL A 324 20.51 7.81 -6.44
C VAL A 324 19.90 8.76 -5.41
N HIS A 325 18.68 9.20 -5.68
CA HIS A 325 17.91 10.01 -4.72
C HIS A 325 17.18 9.10 -3.75
N LEU A 326 17.38 9.32 -2.47
CA LEU A 326 16.75 8.59 -1.37
C LEU A 326 15.72 9.47 -0.68
N SER A 327 14.55 8.94 -0.36
CA SER A 327 13.59 9.64 0.48
C SER A 327 12.95 8.67 1.48
N LEU A 328 13.08 9.00 2.77
CA LEU A 328 12.38 8.33 3.87
C LEU A 328 11.06 9.05 4.13
N GLN A 329 9.95 8.33 4.02
CA GLN A 329 8.62 8.87 4.28
C GLN A 329 8.42 9.12 5.78
N ALA A 330 7.97 10.32 6.15
CA ALA A 330 7.45 10.58 7.49
C ALA A 330 6.13 9.82 7.70
N ASN A 331 5.95 9.18 8.85
CA ASN A 331 4.74 8.41 9.16
C ASN A 331 4.47 8.32 10.65
N PRO A 332 3.23 8.04 11.07
CA PRO A 332 2.86 7.87 12.46
C PRO A 332 3.29 6.51 13.02
N SER A 333 3.06 6.29 14.32
CA SER A 333 3.24 4.97 14.96
C SER A 333 2.20 3.92 14.59
N HIS A 334 1.25 4.22 13.71
CA HIS A 334 0.27 3.27 13.19
C HIS A 334 0.96 2.32 12.22
N LEU A 335 1.33 1.15 12.74
CA LEU A 335 2.16 0.18 12.04
C LEU A 335 1.55 -0.21 10.70
N GLU A 336 2.40 -0.32 9.67
CA GLU A 336 2.10 -0.73 8.30
C GLU A 336 1.26 0.26 7.47
N ALA A 337 0.66 1.29 8.07
CA ALA A 337 -0.13 2.30 7.36
C ALA A 337 0.69 3.06 6.30
N VAL A 338 2.00 3.11 6.44
CA VAL A 338 2.92 3.74 5.48
C VAL A 338 3.17 2.86 4.25
N SER A 339 2.99 1.55 4.33
CA SER A 339 3.35 0.60 3.26
C SER A 339 2.68 0.95 1.93
N PRO A 340 1.35 1.10 1.82
CA PRO A 340 0.70 1.50 0.57
C PRO A 340 1.02 2.95 0.15
N VAL A 341 1.34 3.85 1.10
CA VAL A 341 1.81 5.21 0.79
C VAL A 341 3.12 5.16 -0.01
N ILE A 342 4.05 4.27 0.38
CA ILE A 342 5.31 4.07 -0.36
C ILE A 342 5.05 3.59 -1.78
N VAL A 343 4.17 2.60 -1.95
CA VAL A 343 3.84 2.08 -3.29
C VAL A 343 3.27 3.20 -4.18
N GLY A 344 2.37 4.03 -3.64
CA GLY A 344 1.82 5.19 -4.34
C GLY A 344 2.88 6.22 -4.73
N ARG A 345 3.82 6.52 -3.82
CA ARG A 345 4.95 7.43 -4.10
C ARG A 345 5.87 6.88 -5.19
N VAL A 346 6.22 5.60 -5.12
CA VAL A 346 7.05 4.93 -6.16
C VAL A 346 6.37 5.00 -7.51
N ARG A 347 5.06 4.72 -7.58
CA ARG A 347 4.29 4.80 -8.83
C ARG A 347 4.33 6.22 -9.41
N ALA A 348 4.09 7.24 -8.60
CA ALA A 348 4.15 8.63 -9.06
C ALA A 348 5.54 9.02 -9.59
N LYS A 349 6.62 8.57 -8.91
CA LYS A 349 7.99 8.76 -9.38
C LYS A 349 8.25 8.09 -10.73
N GLN A 350 7.74 6.87 -10.93
CA GLN A 350 7.85 6.18 -12.21
C GLN A 350 7.12 6.92 -13.33
N ASP A 351 5.92 7.44 -13.06
CA ASP A 351 5.15 8.20 -14.04
C ASP A 351 5.83 9.53 -14.41
N GLN A 352 6.50 10.20 -13.47
CA GLN A 352 7.32 11.40 -13.70
C GLN A 352 8.55 11.12 -14.56
N LEU A 353 9.23 9.98 -14.35
CA LEU A 353 10.44 9.60 -15.10
C LEU A 353 10.17 9.12 -16.53
N ASN A 354 8.93 9.18 -17.01
CA ASN A 354 8.52 8.79 -18.37
C ASN A 354 8.99 7.38 -18.74
N GLN A 355 8.25 6.36 -18.40
CA GLN A 355 8.58 4.92 -18.48
C GLN A 355 8.88 4.35 -19.89
N LYS A 356 9.35 5.13 -20.83
CA LYS A 356 9.95 4.58 -22.06
C LYS A 356 11.19 3.71 -21.78
N ASP A 357 11.77 3.89 -20.59
CA ASP A 357 12.91 3.11 -20.13
C ASP A 357 12.40 1.79 -19.52
N LYS A 358 12.76 0.65 -20.14
CA LYS A 358 12.46 -0.70 -19.63
C LYS A 358 13.14 -0.99 -18.27
N LYS A 359 14.04 -0.12 -17.84
CA LYS A 359 14.72 -0.17 -16.54
C LYS A 359 13.80 0.46 -15.50
N MET A 360 13.31 -0.29 -14.53
CA MET A 360 12.51 0.21 -13.41
C MET A 360 13.35 1.13 -12.51
N PRO A 361 13.40 2.47 -12.76
CA PRO A 361 14.37 3.36 -12.11
C PRO A 361 13.98 3.74 -10.68
N SER A 362 12.80 3.35 -10.22
CA SER A 362 12.32 3.65 -8.86
C SER A 362 11.99 2.38 -8.09
N LEU A 363 12.34 2.36 -6.80
CA LEU A 363 12.18 1.22 -5.90
C LEU A 363 11.56 1.68 -4.57
N GLY A 364 10.61 0.89 -4.06
CA GLY A 364 10.18 0.95 -2.67
C GLY A 364 10.96 -0.05 -1.80
N ILE A 365 11.57 0.45 -0.73
CA ILE A 365 12.10 -0.39 0.35
C ILE A 365 11.21 -0.20 1.55
N ILE A 366 10.57 -1.26 2.04
CA ILE A 366 9.64 -1.19 3.14
C ILE A 366 10.16 -2.06 4.28
N LEU A 367 10.46 -1.45 5.42
CA LEU A 367 10.92 -2.13 6.61
C LEU A 367 9.77 -2.36 7.58
N HIS A 368 9.59 -3.59 8.00
CA HIS A 368 8.48 -4.07 8.82
C HIS A 368 8.98 -4.64 10.15
N GLY A 369 8.13 -4.64 11.18
CA GLY A 369 8.29 -5.52 12.32
C GLY A 369 7.54 -6.83 12.09
N ASP A 370 8.07 -7.95 12.59
CA ASP A 370 7.52 -9.30 12.37
C ASP A 370 6.06 -9.45 12.80
N ALA A 371 5.72 -8.97 13.99
CA ALA A 371 4.36 -9.03 14.50
C ALA A 371 3.38 -8.17 13.70
N ALA A 372 3.82 -6.99 13.24
CA ALA A 372 3.01 -6.09 12.42
C ALA A 372 2.79 -6.64 11.01
N PHE A 373 3.84 -7.18 10.40
CA PHE A 373 3.76 -7.78 9.06
C PHE A 373 2.78 -8.95 9.01
N ALA A 374 2.81 -9.82 10.04
CA ALA A 374 1.87 -10.93 10.13
C ALA A 374 0.43 -10.50 10.50
N GLY A 375 0.27 -9.45 11.33
CA GLY A 375 -0.99 -9.15 11.99
C GLY A 375 -1.82 -8.01 11.40
N GLN A 376 -1.19 -7.06 10.70
CA GLN A 376 -1.89 -5.90 10.15
C GLN A 376 -2.47 -6.20 8.76
N GLY A 377 -3.80 -6.18 8.62
CA GLY A 377 -4.49 -6.49 7.37
C GLY A 377 -4.06 -5.62 6.18
N ILE A 378 -3.64 -4.39 6.42
CA ILE A 378 -3.17 -3.47 5.37
C ILE A 378 -1.91 -3.98 4.65
N VAL A 379 -1.15 -4.91 5.24
CA VAL A 379 -0.03 -5.59 4.57
C VAL A 379 -0.55 -6.44 3.41
N ALA A 380 -1.56 -7.28 3.66
CA ALA A 380 -2.19 -8.10 2.63
C ALA A 380 -2.86 -7.25 1.54
N GLU A 381 -3.49 -6.13 1.93
CA GLU A 381 -4.07 -5.17 0.99
C GLU A 381 -3.00 -4.48 0.14
N THR A 382 -1.81 -4.18 0.71
CA THR A 382 -0.68 -3.60 -0.02
C THR A 382 -0.14 -4.58 -1.07
N PHE A 383 -0.07 -5.86 -0.76
CA PHE A 383 0.33 -6.89 -1.72
C PHE A 383 -0.65 -7.04 -2.89
N ASP A 384 -1.93 -6.68 -2.75
CA ASP A 384 -2.88 -6.68 -3.87
C ASP A 384 -2.50 -5.69 -4.99
N PHE A 385 -1.58 -4.77 -4.74
CA PHE A 385 -1.03 -3.86 -5.74
C PHE A 385 0.07 -4.47 -6.61
N SER A 386 0.64 -5.61 -6.24
CA SER A 386 1.86 -6.20 -6.80
C SER A 386 1.88 -6.21 -8.32
N ASP A 387 0.88 -6.81 -8.98
CA ASP A 387 0.73 -6.75 -10.44
C ASP A 387 -0.62 -6.15 -10.88
N SER A 388 -1.33 -5.49 -9.96
CA SER A 388 -2.61 -4.87 -10.25
C SER A 388 -2.46 -3.69 -11.21
N ARG A 389 -3.23 -3.72 -12.30
CA ARG A 389 -3.19 -2.66 -13.31
C ARG A 389 -3.54 -1.30 -12.66
N GLY A 390 -2.67 -0.31 -12.86
CA GLY A 390 -2.84 1.02 -12.28
C GLY A 390 -2.15 1.21 -10.93
N PHE A 391 -1.79 0.14 -10.21
CA PHE A 391 -1.12 0.20 -8.90
C PHE A 391 0.29 -0.37 -8.91
N ARG A 392 0.59 -1.31 -9.78
CA ARG A 392 1.88 -1.99 -9.88
C ARG A 392 3.06 -1.03 -10.04
N THR A 393 4.14 -1.34 -9.35
CA THR A 393 5.41 -0.60 -9.37
C THR A 393 6.59 -1.44 -9.88
N GLY A 394 6.32 -2.66 -10.32
CA GLY A 394 7.37 -3.65 -10.63
C GLY A 394 8.03 -4.17 -9.36
N GLY A 395 7.25 -4.39 -8.31
CA GLY A 395 7.66 -4.94 -7.04
C GLY A 395 8.41 -3.98 -6.12
N ASN A 396 8.42 -4.31 -4.85
CA ASN A 396 9.15 -3.64 -3.78
C ASN A 396 10.06 -4.64 -3.07
N ILE A 397 11.03 -4.17 -2.29
CA ILE A 397 11.81 -5.02 -1.39
C ILE A 397 11.27 -4.81 0.01
N HIS A 398 10.74 -5.88 0.59
CA HIS A 398 10.23 -5.90 1.95
C HIS A 398 11.31 -6.49 2.87
N ILE A 399 11.70 -5.75 3.92
CA ILE A 399 12.69 -6.20 4.89
C ILE A 399 11.98 -6.31 6.23
N ILE A 400 11.92 -7.51 6.80
CA ILE A 400 11.35 -7.71 8.12
C ILE A 400 12.48 -7.67 9.15
N ILE A 401 12.38 -6.73 10.08
CA ILE A 401 13.21 -6.69 11.29
C ILE A 401 12.54 -7.64 12.28
N ASN A 402 12.87 -8.93 12.17
CA ASN A 402 12.23 -10.00 12.93
C ASN A 402 12.97 -10.20 14.26
N ASN A 403 12.58 -9.45 15.27
CA ASN A 403 13.17 -9.58 16.60
C ASN A 403 12.48 -10.64 17.48
N GLN A 404 11.64 -11.46 16.92
CA GLN A 404 10.99 -12.64 17.52
C GLN A 404 10.08 -12.31 18.73
N ILE A 405 9.59 -11.05 18.81
CA ILE A 405 8.67 -10.61 19.86
C ILE A 405 7.82 -9.42 19.39
N GLY A 406 6.51 -9.47 19.63
CA GLY A 406 5.59 -8.35 19.40
C GLY A 406 5.22 -7.65 20.70
N PHE A 407 5.73 -6.43 20.96
CA PHE A 407 5.63 -5.76 22.27
C PHE A 407 6.17 -6.64 23.39
N THR A 408 5.31 -7.39 24.07
CA THR A 408 5.61 -8.32 25.14
C THR A 408 5.16 -9.75 24.85
N THR A 409 4.65 -10.01 23.62
CA THR A 409 4.01 -11.27 23.26
C THR A 409 4.92 -12.11 22.37
N ASN A 410 5.14 -13.37 22.78
CA ASN A 410 5.90 -14.32 21.99
C ASN A 410 5.08 -14.78 20.76
N PRO A 411 5.68 -14.94 19.57
CA PRO A 411 5.02 -15.37 18.34
C PRO A 411 4.15 -16.64 18.46
N LYS A 412 4.53 -17.60 19.29
CA LYS A 412 3.76 -18.82 19.54
C LYS A 412 2.33 -18.59 20.05
N TYR A 413 2.03 -17.40 20.59
CA TYR A 413 0.70 -17.03 21.05
C TYR A 413 -0.08 -16.18 20.03
N THR A 414 0.55 -15.75 18.95
CA THR A 414 -0.04 -14.80 18.01
C THR A 414 -0.24 -15.34 16.61
N ARG A 415 0.49 -16.39 16.23
CA ARG A 415 0.35 -17.02 14.91
C ARG A 415 0.60 -18.51 14.96
N ILE A 416 -0.08 -19.24 14.06
CA ILE A 416 0.11 -20.69 13.87
C ILE A 416 1.22 -20.94 12.85
N SER A 417 1.31 -20.10 11.83
CA SER A 417 2.32 -20.24 10.77
C SER A 417 3.74 -20.13 11.33
N PRO A 418 4.69 -20.89 10.81
CA PRO A 418 6.07 -20.88 11.28
C PRO A 418 6.73 -19.51 11.07
N TYR A 419 6.36 -18.80 10.02
CA TYR A 419 6.93 -17.51 9.68
C TYR A 419 5.91 -16.39 9.63
N CYS A 420 6.34 -15.18 10.01
CA CYS A 420 5.52 -13.97 9.87
C CYS A 420 5.31 -13.59 8.39
N THR A 421 6.09 -14.15 7.49
CA THR A 421 6.16 -13.80 6.08
C THR A 421 5.14 -14.54 5.20
N ASP A 422 4.36 -15.44 5.74
CA ASP A 422 3.42 -16.27 4.96
C ASP A 422 2.39 -15.46 4.17
N VAL A 423 2.08 -14.24 4.60
CA VAL A 423 1.19 -13.31 3.88
C VAL A 423 1.73 -12.96 2.48
N ALA A 424 3.04 -12.99 2.28
CA ALA A 424 3.67 -12.68 0.99
C ALA A 424 3.51 -13.81 -0.06
N LYS A 425 3.20 -15.02 0.39
CA LYS A 425 2.88 -16.14 -0.52
C LYS A 425 1.62 -15.89 -1.35
N LYS A 426 0.73 -15.01 -0.89
CA LYS A 426 -0.45 -14.55 -1.63
C LYS A 426 -0.11 -14.03 -3.03
N VAL A 427 1.04 -13.37 -3.17
CA VAL A 427 1.50 -12.79 -4.44
C VAL A 427 2.68 -13.54 -5.04
N LEU A 428 2.93 -14.75 -4.56
CA LEU A 428 4.00 -15.63 -5.04
C LEU A 428 5.40 -15.01 -4.92
N ALA A 429 5.61 -14.11 -3.95
CA ALA A 429 6.90 -13.48 -3.72
C ALA A 429 7.90 -14.49 -3.13
N PRO A 430 9.16 -14.54 -3.59
CA PRO A 430 10.20 -15.31 -2.94
C PRO A 430 10.51 -14.72 -1.56
N ILE A 431 10.81 -15.60 -0.60
CA ILE A 431 11.10 -15.24 0.78
C ILE A 431 12.47 -15.79 1.15
N PHE A 432 13.33 -14.91 1.64
CA PHE A 432 14.66 -15.23 2.15
C PHE A 432 14.69 -14.98 3.64
N HIS A 433 14.76 -16.05 4.43
CA HIS A 433 15.00 -15.96 5.88
C HIS A 433 16.50 -15.97 6.12
N VAL A 434 16.99 -15.08 6.95
CA VAL A 434 18.42 -14.99 7.20
C VAL A 434 18.71 -14.68 8.66
N ASN A 435 19.75 -15.34 9.21
CA ASN A 435 20.25 -15.07 10.54
C ASN A 435 20.88 -13.68 10.59
N GLY A 436 20.33 -12.79 11.43
CA GLY A 436 20.77 -11.41 11.56
C GLY A 436 22.21 -11.24 12.04
N ASP A 437 22.79 -12.23 12.74
CA ASP A 437 24.18 -12.20 13.18
C ASP A 437 25.18 -12.59 12.09
N ASP A 438 24.72 -13.19 10.99
CA ASP A 438 25.57 -13.45 9.83
C ASP A 438 25.44 -12.29 8.81
N ALA A 439 26.22 -11.24 9.05
CA ALA A 439 26.18 -10.03 8.23
C ALA A 439 26.51 -10.28 6.74
N GLU A 440 27.39 -11.24 6.42
CA GLU A 440 27.71 -11.60 5.06
C GLU A 440 26.52 -12.28 4.36
N ALA A 441 25.82 -13.17 5.06
CA ALA A 441 24.61 -13.82 4.56
C ALA A 441 23.49 -12.80 4.32
N VAL A 442 23.28 -11.84 5.22
CA VAL A 442 22.29 -10.76 5.08
C VAL A 442 22.57 -9.90 3.84
N VAL A 443 23.83 -9.52 3.63
CA VAL A 443 24.25 -8.74 2.44
C VAL A 443 24.11 -9.56 1.16
N HIS A 444 24.42 -10.85 1.20
CA HIS A 444 24.25 -11.78 0.08
C HIS A 444 22.78 -11.85 -0.34
N VAL A 445 21.87 -12.08 0.59
CA VAL A 445 20.42 -12.12 0.34
C VAL A 445 19.92 -10.79 -0.21
N ALA A 446 20.36 -9.66 0.35
CA ALA A 446 20.00 -8.34 -0.14
C ALA A 446 20.39 -8.11 -1.62
N ARG A 447 21.55 -8.66 -2.02
CA ARG A 447 22.00 -8.64 -3.43
C ARG A 447 21.07 -9.47 -4.32
N ILE A 448 20.76 -10.71 -3.93
CA ILE A 448 19.86 -11.60 -4.70
C ILE A 448 18.48 -10.96 -4.84
N ALA A 449 17.92 -10.46 -3.74
CA ALA A 449 16.60 -9.79 -3.72
C ALA A 449 16.56 -8.59 -4.69
N THR A 450 17.63 -7.79 -4.73
CA THR A 450 17.73 -6.65 -5.66
C THR A 450 17.78 -7.12 -7.11
N GLU A 451 18.59 -8.14 -7.41
CA GLU A 451 18.73 -8.71 -8.75
C GLU A 451 17.39 -9.32 -9.21
N TYR A 452 16.72 -10.06 -8.34
CA TYR A 452 15.41 -10.67 -8.62
C TYR A 452 14.37 -9.59 -8.96
N ARG A 453 14.19 -8.59 -8.06
CA ARG A 453 13.23 -7.50 -8.25
C ARG A 453 13.49 -6.75 -9.57
N GLN A 454 14.72 -6.41 -9.88
CA GLN A 454 15.07 -5.68 -11.11
C GLN A 454 14.86 -6.51 -12.38
N ARG A 455 15.06 -7.82 -12.29
CA ARG A 455 14.88 -8.74 -13.43
C ARG A 455 13.40 -9.07 -13.67
N PHE A 456 12.69 -9.49 -12.65
CA PHE A 456 11.33 -10.02 -12.77
C PHE A 456 10.22 -9.01 -12.45
N ARG A 457 10.55 -7.86 -11.89
CA ARG A 457 9.60 -6.80 -11.54
C ARG A 457 8.50 -7.30 -10.61
N SER A 458 8.89 -8.05 -9.63
CA SER A 458 8.04 -8.67 -8.63
C SER A 458 8.52 -8.33 -7.23
N ASP A 459 7.62 -8.38 -6.25
CA ASP A 459 7.96 -8.19 -4.84
C ASP A 459 8.89 -9.30 -4.35
N VAL A 460 9.70 -8.99 -3.36
CA VAL A 460 10.61 -9.93 -2.71
C VAL A 460 10.69 -9.59 -1.22
N VAL A 461 10.78 -10.63 -0.39
CA VAL A 461 10.80 -10.50 1.07
C VAL A 461 12.12 -11.00 1.63
N ILE A 462 12.72 -10.21 2.51
CA ILE A 462 13.90 -10.56 3.31
C ILE A 462 13.50 -10.55 4.78
N ASP A 463 13.52 -11.69 5.42
CA ASP A 463 13.19 -11.86 6.84
C ASP A 463 14.51 -11.97 7.64
N VAL A 464 14.95 -10.86 8.23
CA VAL A 464 16.15 -10.80 9.06
C VAL A 464 15.79 -11.21 10.48
N ILE A 465 16.04 -12.47 10.81
CA ILE A 465 15.77 -13.02 12.13
C ILE A 465 16.87 -12.59 13.08
N SER A 466 16.48 -11.84 14.07
CA SER A 466 17.37 -11.10 14.97
C SER A 466 16.79 -11.10 16.40
N TYR A 467 17.22 -10.19 17.23
CA TYR A 467 16.68 -10.00 18.56
C TYR A 467 16.60 -8.51 18.92
N ARG A 468 15.89 -8.19 19.96
CA ARG A 468 15.75 -6.84 20.51
C ARG A 468 16.45 -6.78 21.85
N ARG A 469 17.51 -5.97 21.99
CA ARG A 469 18.34 -5.93 23.20
C ARG A 469 17.62 -5.28 24.39
N PHE A 470 16.82 -4.26 24.16
CA PHE A 470 16.06 -3.55 25.19
C PHE A 470 14.55 -3.87 25.10
N GLY A 471 13.72 -3.27 25.95
CA GLY A 471 12.27 -3.38 25.87
C GLY A 471 11.67 -2.84 24.57
N HIS A 472 10.36 -2.80 24.47
CA HIS A 472 9.71 -2.20 23.30
C HIS A 472 10.13 -0.73 23.11
N SER A 473 10.16 0.02 24.20
CA SER A 473 10.92 1.27 24.33
C SER A 473 12.01 1.09 25.36
N GLU A 474 13.01 1.96 25.36
CA GLU A 474 14.18 1.85 26.22
C GLU A 474 13.89 2.04 27.72
N GLY A 475 12.70 2.56 28.06
CA GLY A 475 12.23 2.66 29.45
C GLY A 475 11.43 1.45 29.95
N ASP A 476 11.26 0.41 29.10
CA ASP A 476 10.52 -0.81 29.43
C ASP A 476 11.45 -1.94 29.86
N GLU A 477 11.05 -2.73 30.88
CA GLU A 477 11.82 -3.88 31.41
C GLU A 477 11.28 -5.19 30.78
N PRO A 478 11.92 -5.72 29.74
CA PRO A 478 11.42 -6.85 29.00
C PRO A 478 11.51 -8.18 29.73
N ALA A 479 12.33 -8.26 30.76
CA ALA A 479 12.50 -9.47 31.58
C ALA A 479 11.23 -9.81 32.38
N PHE A 480 10.32 -8.85 32.58
CA PHE A 480 9.04 -9.12 33.24
C PHE A 480 8.20 -10.16 32.49
N THR A 481 8.30 -10.22 31.18
CA THR A 481 7.49 -11.14 30.34
C THR A 481 8.31 -12.21 29.65
N GLN A 482 9.58 -11.97 29.29
CA GLN A 482 10.47 -12.92 28.61
C GLN A 482 11.80 -13.12 29.34
N PRO A 483 11.81 -13.62 30.61
CA PRO A 483 13.02 -13.69 31.41
C PRO A 483 14.08 -14.65 30.84
N LYS A 484 13.69 -15.72 30.16
CA LYS A 484 14.64 -16.66 29.53
C LYS A 484 15.32 -16.02 28.32
N MET A 485 14.56 -15.43 27.42
CA MET A 485 15.06 -14.78 26.21
C MET A 485 16.04 -13.65 26.58
N TYR A 486 15.68 -12.79 27.52
CA TYR A 486 16.53 -11.65 27.89
C TYR A 486 17.75 -12.02 28.69
N ARG A 487 17.76 -13.14 29.44
CA ARG A 487 19.00 -13.70 30.00
C ARG A 487 19.95 -14.17 28.89
N THR A 488 19.45 -14.78 27.85
CA THR A 488 20.25 -15.16 26.67
C THR A 488 20.80 -13.91 25.98
N ILE A 489 19.94 -12.91 25.70
CA ILE A 489 20.35 -11.66 25.05
C ILE A 489 21.42 -10.89 25.85
N ALA A 490 21.31 -10.88 27.18
CA ALA A 490 22.29 -10.18 28.04
C ALA A 490 23.72 -10.74 27.91
N ASN A 491 23.85 -12.03 27.65
CA ASN A 491 25.13 -12.72 27.50
C ASN A 491 25.56 -12.86 26.03
N HIS A 492 24.68 -12.49 25.09
CA HIS A 492 24.96 -12.62 23.65
C HIS A 492 25.79 -11.43 23.15
N PRO A 493 26.91 -11.67 22.46
CA PRO A 493 27.70 -10.61 21.86
C PRO A 493 26.90 -9.85 20.81
N SER A 494 27.24 -8.61 20.49
CA SER A 494 26.60 -7.88 19.41
C SER A 494 27.00 -8.41 18.04
N THR A 495 26.16 -8.25 17.03
CA THR A 495 26.48 -8.61 15.64
C THR A 495 27.78 -7.98 15.16
N SER A 496 28.04 -6.73 15.55
CA SER A 496 29.29 -6.03 15.25
C SER A 496 30.49 -6.72 15.90
N GLN A 497 30.39 -7.17 17.15
CA GLN A 497 31.45 -7.88 17.85
C GLN A 497 31.71 -9.25 17.20
N ILE A 498 30.65 -10.02 16.90
CA ILE A 498 30.77 -11.33 16.22
C ILE A 498 31.53 -11.19 14.92
N TYR A 499 31.15 -10.17 14.12
CA TYR A 499 31.79 -9.97 12.82
C TYR A 499 33.21 -9.42 12.93
N THR A 500 33.49 -8.54 13.93
CA THR A 500 34.85 -8.06 14.25
C THR A 500 35.78 -9.23 14.57
N ASP A 501 35.36 -10.12 15.49
CA ASP A 501 36.17 -11.28 15.90
C ASP A 501 36.41 -12.24 14.72
N LYS A 502 35.41 -12.45 13.84
CA LYS A 502 35.58 -13.20 12.59
C LYS A 502 36.66 -12.57 11.71
N LEU A 503 36.58 -11.25 11.44
CA LEU A 503 37.53 -10.59 10.54
C LEU A 503 38.96 -10.57 11.09
N ILE A 504 39.11 -10.46 12.43
CA ILE A 504 40.43 -10.57 13.07
C ILE A 504 40.97 -12.00 12.92
N SER A 505 40.14 -13.02 13.12
CA SER A 505 40.56 -14.43 12.94
C SER A 505 40.96 -14.78 11.50
N GLU A 506 40.30 -14.12 10.54
CA GLU A 506 40.61 -14.24 9.10
C GLU A 506 41.84 -13.40 8.65
N GLY A 507 42.43 -12.59 9.56
CA GLY A 507 43.52 -11.67 9.22
C GLY A 507 43.11 -10.46 8.35
N VAL A 508 41.82 -10.21 8.17
CA VAL A 508 41.31 -9.08 7.38
C VAL A 508 41.36 -7.78 8.18
N LEU A 509 41.26 -7.84 9.50
CA LEU A 509 41.22 -6.67 10.38
C LEU A 509 42.25 -6.82 11.49
N ASP A 510 43.02 -5.76 11.76
CA ASP A 510 43.86 -5.67 12.94
C ASP A 510 43.08 -5.09 14.14
N ARG A 511 43.35 -5.62 15.34
CA ARG A 511 42.63 -5.18 16.57
C ARG A 511 42.88 -3.72 16.93
N ASN A 512 44.09 -3.22 16.68
CA ASN A 512 44.45 -1.83 16.99
C ASN A 512 43.79 -0.88 15.98
N ASP A 513 43.72 -1.27 14.71
CA ASP A 513 42.98 -0.53 13.66
C ASP A 513 41.52 -0.40 14.04
N TYR A 514 40.88 -1.50 14.47
CA TYR A 514 39.48 -1.48 14.94
C TYR A 514 39.28 -0.51 16.12
N LEU A 515 40.16 -0.58 17.16
CA LEU A 515 40.07 0.31 18.31
C LEU A 515 40.25 1.78 17.92
N SER A 516 41.18 2.06 16.98
CA SER A 516 41.38 3.40 16.43
C SER A 516 40.15 3.92 15.69
N GLU A 517 39.52 3.08 14.85
CA GLU A 517 38.27 3.43 14.17
C GLU A 517 37.11 3.71 15.14
N LEU A 518 36.97 2.85 16.14
CA LEU A 518 35.95 3.01 17.18
C LEU A 518 36.13 4.35 17.95
N ASN A 519 37.34 4.71 18.28
CA ASN A 519 37.64 5.98 18.95
C ASN A 519 37.30 7.18 18.06
N LYS A 520 37.69 7.15 16.80
CA LYS A 520 37.37 8.22 15.84
C LYS A 520 35.83 8.42 15.69
N LYS A 521 35.07 7.33 15.61
CA LYS A 521 33.60 7.42 15.54
C LYS A 521 33.01 7.99 16.82
N ASN A 522 33.45 7.58 17.97
CA ASN A 522 33.01 8.15 19.26
C ASN A 522 33.36 9.64 19.38
N GLU A 523 34.57 10.04 18.99
CA GLU A 523 34.99 11.46 19.00
C GLU A 523 34.14 12.31 18.05
N TYR A 524 33.83 11.79 16.86
CA TYR A 524 32.91 12.43 15.93
C TYR A 524 31.54 12.67 16.58
N LEU A 525 30.94 11.65 17.19
CA LEU A 525 29.64 11.76 17.84
C LEU A 525 29.64 12.73 19.04
N GLU A 526 30.72 12.75 19.82
CA GLU A 526 30.87 13.72 20.93
C GLU A 526 30.95 15.17 20.43
N ASN A 527 31.65 15.43 19.34
CA ASN A 527 31.72 16.74 18.70
C ASN A 527 30.37 17.18 18.14
N GLU A 528 29.67 16.30 17.43
CA GLU A 528 28.33 16.54 16.94
C GLU A 528 27.31 16.73 18.08
N PHE A 529 27.45 16.01 19.19
CA PHE A 529 26.61 16.17 20.37
C PHE A 529 26.72 17.60 20.95
N LYS A 530 27.97 18.11 21.10
CA LYS A 530 28.20 19.50 21.55
C LYS A 530 27.59 20.51 20.58
N ALA A 531 27.72 20.28 19.26
CA ALA A 531 27.17 21.15 18.23
C ALA A 531 25.63 21.10 18.17
N GLY A 532 24.99 20.02 18.61
CA GLY A 532 23.54 19.88 18.65
C GLY A 532 22.82 20.89 19.55
N SER A 533 23.48 21.38 20.60
CA SER A 533 22.90 22.38 21.51
C SER A 533 22.67 23.76 20.85
N ILE A 534 23.48 24.09 19.87
CA ILE A 534 23.41 25.37 19.13
C ILE A 534 22.84 25.22 17.71
N TYR A 535 22.48 23.99 17.33
CA TYR A 535 21.95 23.74 15.98
C TYR A 535 20.57 24.37 15.79
N GLU A 536 20.39 25.04 14.67
CA GLU A 536 19.12 25.56 14.19
C GLU A 536 18.90 25.03 12.76
N PRO A 537 17.70 24.56 12.39
CA PRO A 537 17.41 24.12 11.04
C PRO A 537 17.39 25.33 10.08
N GLU A 538 18.25 25.33 9.07
CA GLU A 538 18.40 26.47 8.13
C GLU A 538 17.31 26.48 7.07
N GLU A 539 16.88 25.34 6.56
CA GLU A 539 15.85 25.24 5.53
C GLU A 539 14.97 24.00 5.72
N ALA A 540 13.71 24.12 5.35
CA ALA A 540 12.80 22.99 5.25
C ALA A 540 12.79 22.46 3.80
N ASP A 541 13.26 21.26 3.60
CA ASP A 541 13.48 20.60 2.31
C ASP A 541 12.20 20.10 1.62
N TRP A 542 11.10 20.89 1.63
CA TRP A 542 9.75 20.42 1.36
C TRP A 542 9.06 21.01 0.12
N LEU A 543 9.51 22.16 -0.40
CA LEU A 543 8.99 22.77 -1.64
C LEU A 543 10.02 22.77 -2.78
N SER A 544 10.82 21.71 -2.87
CA SER A 544 11.79 21.50 -3.94
C SER A 544 11.22 20.59 -5.05
N GLY A 545 11.93 20.49 -6.17
CA GLY A 545 11.56 19.60 -7.29
C GLY A 545 10.18 19.92 -7.87
N GLU A 546 9.29 18.94 -7.95
CA GLU A 546 7.93 19.07 -8.50
C GLU A 546 7.03 20.03 -7.70
N TRP A 547 7.36 20.31 -6.44
CA TRP A 547 6.66 21.28 -5.60
C TRP A 547 7.14 22.71 -5.77
N SER A 548 8.19 22.92 -6.57
CA SER A 548 8.73 24.25 -6.84
C SER A 548 7.66 25.18 -7.44
N GLY A 549 7.54 26.40 -6.90
CA GLY A 549 6.54 27.37 -7.33
C GLY A 549 5.16 27.25 -6.67
N LEU A 550 4.90 26.20 -5.91
CA LEU A 550 3.75 26.10 -5.02
C LEU A 550 4.07 26.78 -3.67
N LYS A 551 3.04 27.22 -2.94
CA LYS A 551 3.20 27.97 -1.70
C LYS A 551 2.42 27.33 -0.55
N ALA A 552 2.94 27.42 0.66
CA ALA A 552 2.12 27.28 1.86
C ALA A 552 1.09 28.43 1.93
N GLN A 553 -0.11 28.12 2.37
CA GLN A 553 -1.17 29.15 2.40
C GLN A 553 -0.90 30.14 3.54
N LYS A 554 -0.48 31.36 3.20
CA LYS A 554 -0.37 32.48 4.14
C LYS A 554 -1.33 33.64 3.80
N THR A 555 -2.13 33.56 2.73
CA THR A 555 -2.98 34.66 2.24
C THR A 555 -4.40 34.24 1.89
N LYS A 556 -5.35 35.09 2.29
CA LYS A 556 -6.80 34.92 2.18
C LYS A 556 -7.42 35.17 0.79
N SER A 557 -6.65 35.33 -0.29
CA SER A 557 -7.22 35.67 -1.60
C SER A 557 -7.26 34.48 -2.55
N ASP A 558 -8.42 33.93 -2.76
CA ASP A 558 -8.72 32.77 -3.63
C ASP A 558 -9.39 33.21 -4.95
N ASN A 559 -8.84 34.19 -5.66
CA ASN A 559 -9.38 34.56 -6.98
C ASN A 559 -8.64 33.79 -8.10
N TYR A 560 -8.93 32.48 -8.23
CA TYR A 560 -8.46 31.68 -9.36
C TYR A 560 -9.53 31.62 -10.44
N VAL A 561 -9.12 31.79 -11.71
CA VAL A 561 -10.01 31.58 -12.86
C VAL A 561 -10.21 30.09 -13.07
N THR A 562 -11.41 29.61 -12.77
CA THR A 562 -11.79 28.20 -12.92
C THR A 562 -12.69 27.95 -14.13
N SER A 563 -13.14 28.99 -14.83
CA SER A 563 -13.87 28.86 -16.09
C SER A 563 -12.97 28.37 -17.24
N PHE A 564 -13.60 27.87 -18.30
CA PHE A 564 -12.90 27.41 -19.50
C PHE A 564 -13.66 27.91 -20.76
N PRO A 565 -12.99 28.11 -21.89
CA PRO A 565 -13.63 28.60 -23.10
C PRO A 565 -14.79 27.70 -23.57
N ILE A 566 -15.96 28.30 -23.81
CA ILE A 566 -17.20 27.56 -24.14
C ILE A 566 -17.05 26.66 -25.37
N ARG A 567 -16.34 27.13 -26.39
CA ARG A 567 -16.09 26.35 -27.62
C ARG A 567 -15.30 25.07 -27.34
N GLU A 568 -14.30 25.15 -26.44
CA GLU A 568 -13.50 23.98 -26.03
C GLU A 568 -14.33 23.04 -25.15
N LEU A 569 -15.20 23.57 -24.26
CA LEU A 569 -16.15 22.74 -23.51
C LEU A 569 -17.08 21.96 -24.43
N MET A 570 -17.64 22.59 -25.46
CA MET A 570 -18.47 21.92 -26.47
C MET A 570 -17.68 20.81 -27.18
N ARG A 571 -16.44 21.10 -27.59
CA ARG A 571 -15.56 20.09 -28.24
C ARG A 571 -15.26 18.90 -27.34
N ILE A 572 -14.97 19.13 -26.04
CA ILE A 572 -14.74 18.06 -25.05
C ILE A 572 -16.03 17.23 -24.93
N GLY A 573 -17.18 17.89 -24.74
CA GLY A 573 -18.46 17.20 -24.57
C GLY A 573 -18.86 16.37 -25.80
N GLU A 574 -18.56 16.84 -26.99
CA GLU A 574 -18.75 16.08 -28.23
C GLU A 574 -17.81 14.86 -28.26
N ALA A 575 -16.52 15.04 -27.96
CA ALA A 575 -15.53 13.96 -27.96
C ALA A 575 -15.87 12.85 -26.95
N VAL A 576 -16.28 13.19 -25.73
CA VAL A 576 -16.65 12.18 -24.71
C VAL A 576 -17.98 11.48 -24.98
N SER A 577 -18.75 11.98 -25.94
CA SER A 577 -19.99 11.36 -26.39
C SER A 577 -19.82 10.53 -27.68
N ASN A 578 -18.59 10.46 -28.21
CA ASN A 578 -18.27 9.71 -29.42
C ASN A 578 -17.41 8.48 -29.12
N TYR A 579 -17.46 7.50 -30.06
CA TYR A 579 -16.72 6.25 -29.96
C TYR A 579 -16.22 5.81 -31.33
N PRO A 580 -15.21 4.91 -31.45
CA PRO A 580 -14.71 4.44 -32.75
C PRO A 580 -15.79 3.71 -33.59
N LYS A 581 -15.80 3.89 -34.92
CA LYS A 581 -16.80 3.32 -35.81
C LYS A 581 -16.90 1.79 -35.79
N ASN A 582 -15.79 1.10 -35.49
CA ASN A 582 -15.69 -0.35 -35.39
C ASN A 582 -15.95 -0.90 -33.99
N PHE A 583 -16.52 -0.10 -33.09
CA PHE A 583 -16.76 -0.44 -31.69
C PHE A 583 -18.26 -0.71 -31.45
N THR A 584 -18.58 -1.84 -30.86
CA THR A 584 -19.97 -2.24 -30.58
C THR A 584 -20.31 -1.89 -29.11
N LEU A 585 -21.17 -0.88 -28.94
CA LEU A 585 -21.62 -0.45 -27.63
C LEU A 585 -22.92 -1.11 -27.16
N ASN A 586 -23.09 -1.18 -25.83
CA ASN A 586 -24.36 -1.55 -25.23
C ASN A 586 -25.48 -0.55 -25.63
N LYS A 587 -26.67 -1.05 -25.98
CA LYS A 587 -27.81 -0.21 -26.42
C LYS A 587 -28.23 0.84 -25.38
N LYS A 588 -28.14 0.55 -24.08
CA LYS A 588 -28.45 1.52 -23.04
C LYS A 588 -27.42 2.65 -22.96
N LEU A 589 -26.15 2.32 -23.18
CA LEU A 589 -25.08 3.32 -23.20
C LEU A 589 -25.21 4.24 -24.41
N LEU A 590 -25.60 3.73 -25.57
CA LEU A 590 -25.85 4.57 -26.76
C LEU A 590 -26.87 5.68 -26.47
N LYS A 591 -27.98 5.37 -25.79
CA LYS A 591 -28.98 6.38 -25.41
C LYS A 591 -28.39 7.46 -24.47
N ILE A 592 -27.52 7.06 -23.54
CA ILE A 592 -26.83 8.01 -22.64
C ILE A 592 -25.92 8.95 -23.44
N LEU A 593 -25.17 8.40 -24.41
CA LEU A 593 -24.27 9.22 -25.24
C LEU A 593 -25.05 10.18 -26.17
N GLU A 594 -26.19 9.76 -26.70
CA GLU A 594 -27.09 10.63 -27.47
C GLU A 594 -27.61 11.79 -26.61
N GLN A 595 -28.04 11.51 -25.37
CA GLN A 595 -28.44 12.56 -24.42
C GLN A 595 -27.30 13.53 -24.10
N ARG A 596 -26.09 13.04 -23.90
CA ARG A 596 -24.89 13.87 -23.68
C ARG A 596 -24.61 14.79 -24.88
N LYS A 597 -24.74 14.29 -26.12
CA LYS A 597 -24.59 15.10 -27.34
C LYS A 597 -25.61 16.24 -27.37
N GLU A 598 -26.87 15.96 -27.04
CA GLU A 598 -27.93 16.96 -27.02
C GLU A 598 -27.68 18.04 -25.93
N MET A 599 -27.25 17.64 -24.71
CA MET A 599 -26.90 18.58 -23.64
C MET A 599 -25.86 19.59 -24.11
N VAL A 600 -24.78 19.09 -24.72
CA VAL A 600 -23.65 19.91 -25.16
C VAL A 600 -24.05 20.79 -26.34
N LYS A 601 -24.78 20.25 -27.31
CA LYS A 601 -25.25 20.99 -28.47
C LYS A 601 -26.16 22.17 -28.08
N LYS A 602 -27.07 21.94 -27.12
CA LYS A 602 -27.96 22.98 -26.58
C LYS A 602 -27.25 23.95 -25.63
N GLY A 603 -26.14 23.52 -25.01
CA GLY A 603 -25.46 24.27 -23.96
C GLY A 603 -26.27 24.41 -22.68
N ASP A 604 -27.26 23.54 -22.49
CA ASP A 604 -28.20 23.56 -21.38
C ASP A 604 -28.46 22.15 -20.82
N SER A 605 -29.00 22.08 -19.61
CA SER A 605 -29.32 20.83 -18.92
C SER A 605 -28.10 19.91 -18.71
N ILE A 606 -26.90 20.51 -18.56
CA ILE A 606 -25.68 19.78 -18.29
C ILE A 606 -25.82 19.09 -16.95
N ASP A 607 -25.76 17.77 -16.95
CA ASP A 607 -25.85 16.96 -15.74
C ASP A 607 -24.50 16.85 -15.00
N TRP A 608 -24.53 16.20 -13.84
CA TRP A 608 -23.37 16.04 -12.97
C TRP A 608 -22.22 15.32 -13.66
N SER A 609 -22.52 14.22 -14.35
CA SER A 609 -21.54 13.41 -15.05
C SER A 609 -20.88 14.15 -16.22
N MET A 610 -21.67 14.88 -17.00
CA MET A 610 -21.12 15.68 -18.08
C MET A 610 -20.24 16.80 -17.55
N ALA A 611 -20.65 17.49 -16.47
CA ALA A 611 -19.83 18.53 -15.83
C ALA A 611 -18.49 17.98 -15.32
N GLU A 612 -18.47 16.76 -14.78
CA GLU A 612 -17.25 16.06 -14.39
C GLU A 612 -16.33 15.81 -15.58
N HIS A 613 -16.86 15.27 -16.67
CA HIS A 613 -16.08 15.03 -17.91
C HIS A 613 -15.55 16.32 -18.53
N LEU A 614 -16.33 17.41 -18.49
CA LEU A 614 -15.87 18.72 -18.95
C LEU A 614 -14.74 19.28 -18.09
N ALA A 615 -14.82 19.10 -16.75
CA ALA A 615 -13.76 19.50 -15.85
C ALA A 615 -12.46 18.72 -16.13
N PHE A 616 -12.56 17.40 -16.22
CA PHE A 616 -11.42 16.54 -16.51
C PHE A 616 -10.82 16.85 -17.89
N GLY A 617 -11.65 16.88 -18.94
CA GLY A 617 -11.18 17.18 -20.29
C GLY A 617 -10.48 18.53 -20.40
N SER A 618 -10.99 19.55 -19.73
CA SER A 618 -10.36 20.87 -19.70
C SER A 618 -8.99 20.88 -19.04
N LEU A 619 -8.83 20.14 -17.93
CA LEU A 619 -7.54 20.01 -17.21
C LEU A 619 -6.51 19.21 -18.03
N LEU A 620 -6.94 18.14 -18.72
CA LEU A 620 -6.07 17.37 -19.61
C LEU A 620 -5.51 18.21 -20.76
N LEU A 621 -6.35 19.09 -21.34
CA LEU A 621 -5.96 20.02 -22.39
C LEU A 621 -5.04 21.13 -21.87
N GLU A 622 -5.16 21.52 -20.60
CA GLU A 622 -4.27 22.47 -19.93
C GLU A 622 -2.95 21.84 -19.45
N GLY A 623 -2.73 20.56 -19.70
CA GLY A 623 -1.47 19.88 -19.40
C GLY A 623 -1.41 19.21 -18.04
N HIS A 624 -2.54 18.98 -17.39
CA HIS A 624 -2.62 18.30 -16.10
C HIS A 624 -3.04 16.83 -16.28
N PRO A 625 -2.22 15.86 -15.84
CA PRO A 625 -2.65 14.47 -15.76
C PRO A 625 -3.77 14.32 -14.73
N ILE A 626 -4.61 13.31 -14.92
CA ILE A 626 -5.67 12.98 -13.95
C ILE A 626 -5.60 11.50 -13.62
N ARG A 627 -5.68 11.20 -12.33
CA ARG A 627 -5.76 9.85 -11.80
C ARG A 627 -6.99 9.74 -10.91
N LEU A 628 -7.91 8.83 -11.26
CA LEU A 628 -9.11 8.51 -10.50
C LEU A 628 -9.14 7.02 -10.21
N SER A 629 -9.17 6.65 -8.96
CA SER A 629 -9.32 5.26 -8.53
C SER A 629 -10.45 5.10 -7.52
N GLY A 630 -10.95 3.89 -7.41
CA GLY A 630 -12.02 3.49 -6.50
C GLY A 630 -12.78 2.30 -7.05
N GLN A 631 -13.63 1.72 -6.26
CA GLN A 631 -14.46 0.59 -6.66
C GLN A 631 -15.53 1.05 -7.66
N ASP A 632 -15.68 0.37 -8.79
CA ASP A 632 -16.61 0.70 -9.88
C ASP A 632 -16.41 2.10 -10.52
N SER A 633 -15.27 2.76 -10.31
CA SER A 633 -15.06 4.16 -10.73
C SER A 633 -15.12 4.35 -12.26
N CYS A 634 -14.73 3.36 -13.04
CA CYS A 634 -14.76 3.44 -14.51
C CYS A 634 -16.18 3.66 -15.06
N ARG A 635 -17.17 2.99 -14.47
CA ARG A 635 -18.58 3.11 -14.79
C ARG A 635 -19.27 4.16 -13.91
N GLY A 636 -18.80 4.32 -12.69
CA GLY A 636 -19.45 4.95 -11.55
C GLY A 636 -20.40 3.98 -10.85
N THR A 637 -20.37 3.97 -9.50
CA THR A 637 -21.20 3.08 -8.66
C THR A 637 -22.68 3.15 -9.05
N PHE A 638 -23.17 4.33 -9.38
CA PHE A 638 -24.58 4.57 -9.76
C PHE A 638 -24.81 4.55 -11.27
N SER A 639 -23.89 3.96 -12.08
CA SER A 639 -23.97 3.97 -13.54
C SER A 639 -24.11 5.38 -14.13
N GLN A 640 -23.36 6.34 -13.60
CA GLN A 640 -23.42 7.74 -14.02
C GLN A 640 -22.26 8.14 -14.92
N ARG A 641 -21.03 7.70 -14.60
CA ARG A 641 -19.80 8.20 -15.21
C ARG A 641 -19.59 7.66 -16.63
N HIS A 642 -19.51 6.36 -16.79
CA HIS A 642 -19.18 5.72 -18.05
C HIS A 642 -17.97 6.34 -18.75
N ALA A 643 -16.86 6.47 -18.02
CA ALA A 643 -15.62 7.04 -18.53
C ALA A 643 -14.81 6.05 -19.37
N VAL A 644 -15.14 4.77 -19.29
CA VAL A 644 -14.56 3.69 -20.09
C VAL A 644 -15.67 2.97 -20.83
N PHE A 645 -15.55 2.87 -22.13
CA PHE A 645 -16.45 2.07 -22.96
C PHE A 645 -15.84 0.68 -23.18
N VAL A 646 -16.69 -0.32 -23.19
CA VAL A 646 -16.30 -1.72 -23.40
C VAL A 646 -17.01 -2.25 -24.64
N ASP A 647 -16.24 -2.75 -25.58
CA ASP A 647 -16.76 -3.36 -26.81
C ASP A 647 -17.46 -4.67 -26.48
N GLN A 648 -18.73 -4.79 -26.86
CA GLN A 648 -19.57 -5.95 -26.55
C GLN A 648 -19.17 -7.23 -27.31
N LYS A 649 -18.22 -7.15 -28.26
CA LYS A 649 -17.75 -8.30 -29.03
C LYS A 649 -16.42 -8.88 -28.55
N ASN A 650 -15.52 -8.03 -28.09
CA ASN A 650 -14.14 -8.41 -27.80
C ASN A 650 -13.59 -7.81 -26.50
N GLU A 651 -14.44 -7.14 -25.70
CA GLU A 651 -14.13 -6.50 -24.41
C GLU A 651 -12.99 -5.46 -24.46
N LYS A 652 -12.61 -4.98 -25.63
CA LYS A 652 -11.65 -3.88 -25.73
C LYS A 652 -12.18 -2.65 -25.04
N ARG A 653 -11.29 -1.96 -24.35
CA ARG A 653 -11.62 -0.74 -23.59
C ARG A 653 -11.26 0.50 -24.39
N TYR A 654 -12.12 1.50 -24.38
CA TYR A 654 -11.90 2.80 -24.97
C TYR A 654 -12.19 3.90 -23.93
N VAL A 655 -11.24 4.82 -23.75
CA VAL A 655 -11.34 5.96 -22.83
C VAL A 655 -11.46 7.24 -23.66
N PRO A 656 -12.66 7.81 -23.80
CA PRO A 656 -12.87 8.99 -24.66
C PRO A 656 -12.02 10.18 -24.26
N LEU A 657 -11.86 10.44 -22.96
CA LEU A 657 -11.03 11.53 -22.44
C LEU A 657 -9.53 11.43 -22.81
N ASN A 658 -9.04 10.26 -23.20
CA ASN A 658 -7.68 10.09 -23.72
C ASN A 658 -7.55 10.36 -25.23
N ASN A 659 -8.66 10.76 -25.88
CA ASN A 659 -8.74 10.95 -27.33
C ASN A 659 -9.25 12.35 -27.70
N LEU A 660 -9.01 13.36 -26.87
CA LEU A 660 -9.41 14.76 -27.14
C LEU A 660 -8.44 15.45 -28.12
N LYS A 661 -7.14 15.21 -27.94
CA LYS A 661 -6.05 15.79 -28.73
C LYS A 661 -4.80 14.90 -28.63
N SER A 662 -3.98 14.88 -29.68
CA SER A 662 -2.77 14.03 -29.76
C SER A 662 -1.73 14.31 -28.65
N ASN A 663 -1.57 15.54 -28.23
CA ASN A 663 -0.56 15.97 -27.23
C ASN A 663 -1.14 16.32 -25.86
N GLN A 664 -2.29 15.78 -25.50
CA GLN A 664 -2.87 15.96 -24.19
C GLN A 664 -2.18 15.10 -23.12
N LYS A 665 -2.44 15.41 -21.86
CA LYS A 665 -2.06 14.53 -20.75
C LYS A 665 -3.01 13.34 -20.62
N ASN A 666 -2.59 12.33 -19.89
CA ASN A 666 -3.31 11.09 -19.71
C ASN A 666 -4.37 11.17 -18.59
N PHE A 667 -5.52 10.59 -18.85
CA PHE A 667 -6.53 10.26 -17.85
C PHE A 667 -6.41 8.79 -17.48
N GLU A 668 -5.90 8.51 -16.29
CA GLU A 668 -5.84 7.17 -15.71
C GLU A 668 -7.06 6.98 -14.81
N ILE A 669 -7.95 6.07 -15.19
CA ILE A 669 -9.13 5.70 -14.41
C ILE A 669 -9.12 4.21 -14.15
N ILE A 670 -9.34 3.81 -12.88
CA ILE A 670 -9.07 2.46 -12.42
C ILE A 670 -10.17 2.02 -11.47
N ASP A 671 -10.76 0.85 -11.75
CA ASP A 671 -11.50 0.10 -10.75
C ASP A 671 -10.48 -0.55 -9.82
N SER A 672 -10.46 -0.14 -8.55
CA SER A 672 -9.45 -0.52 -7.57
C SER A 672 -9.69 -1.92 -7.02
N PRO A 673 -8.68 -2.54 -6.38
CA PRO A 673 -8.91 -3.64 -5.45
C PRO A 673 -9.93 -3.25 -4.37
N LEU A 674 -10.58 -4.25 -3.77
CA LEU A 674 -11.60 -4.05 -2.73
C LEU A 674 -10.93 -3.75 -1.37
N SER A 675 -10.43 -2.54 -1.24
CA SER A 675 -9.81 -2.01 -0.03
C SER A 675 -9.94 -0.49 -0.01
N GLU A 676 -10.43 0.06 1.06
CA GLU A 676 -10.49 1.51 1.28
C GLU A 676 -9.15 2.02 1.83
N ALA A 677 -8.60 1.35 2.86
CA ALA A 677 -7.42 1.82 3.57
C ALA A 677 -6.17 1.86 2.68
N ALA A 678 -5.83 0.75 2.03
CA ALA A 678 -4.62 0.69 1.21
C ALA A 678 -4.76 1.55 -0.05
N VAL A 679 -5.92 1.55 -0.72
CA VAL A 679 -6.13 2.35 -1.94
C VAL A 679 -6.08 3.84 -1.64
N LEU A 680 -6.75 4.31 -0.58
CA LEU A 680 -6.68 5.72 -0.18
C LEU A 680 -5.26 6.14 0.22
N ALA A 681 -4.53 5.28 0.94
CA ALA A 681 -3.14 5.53 1.32
C ALA A 681 -2.21 5.59 0.08
N PHE A 682 -2.43 4.72 -0.91
CA PHE A 682 -1.71 4.77 -2.17
C PHE A 682 -1.95 6.11 -2.89
N GLU A 683 -3.20 6.53 -3.04
CA GLU A 683 -3.54 7.79 -3.72
C GLU A 683 -3.02 9.01 -2.95
N TYR A 684 -3.00 8.96 -1.62
CA TYR A 684 -2.31 9.97 -0.82
C TYR A 684 -0.82 10.02 -1.15
N GLY A 685 -0.12 8.87 -1.15
CA GLY A 685 1.30 8.77 -1.52
C GLY A 685 1.58 9.30 -2.93
N TYR A 686 0.71 8.98 -3.88
CA TYR A 686 0.78 9.48 -5.25
C TYR A 686 0.64 11.01 -5.27
N SER A 687 -0.35 11.58 -4.59
CA SER A 687 -0.65 13.01 -4.56
C SER A 687 0.45 13.85 -3.90
N VAL A 688 1.08 13.33 -2.85
CA VAL A 688 2.24 13.96 -2.18
C VAL A 688 3.45 14.03 -3.10
N THR A 689 3.56 13.12 -4.05
CA THR A 689 4.71 13.06 -4.97
C THR A 689 4.43 13.83 -6.26
N SER A 690 3.19 13.90 -6.74
CA SER A 690 2.82 14.54 -8.01
C SER A 690 1.79 15.67 -7.81
N PRO A 691 2.22 16.89 -7.44
CA PRO A 691 1.32 18.02 -7.19
C PRO A 691 0.65 18.58 -8.46
N SER A 692 1.14 18.25 -9.63
CA SER A 692 0.59 18.65 -10.94
C SER A 692 -0.50 17.74 -11.45
N THR A 693 -0.68 16.56 -10.84
CA THR A 693 -1.71 15.58 -11.18
C THR A 693 -2.96 15.82 -10.32
N LEU A 694 -4.14 15.78 -10.93
CA LEU A 694 -5.40 15.70 -10.18
C LEU A 694 -5.60 14.25 -9.73
N VAL A 695 -5.39 14.00 -8.45
CA VAL A 695 -5.52 12.67 -7.85
C VAL A 695 -6.85 12.60 -7.12
N LEU A 696 -7.69 11.61 -7.48
CA LEU A 696 -9.01 11.40 -6.87
C LEU A 696 -9.12 9.95 -6.40
N TRP A 697 -9.67 9.79 -5.20
CA TRP A 697 -10.18 8.53 -4.70
C TRP A 697 -11.70 8.63 -4.52
N GLU A 698 -12.45 7.70 -5.11
CA GLU A 698 -13.90 7.62 -4.96
C GLU A 698 -14.28 6.43 -4.09
N ALA A 699 -14.93 6.69 -2.97
CA ALA A 699 -15.55 5.64 -2.18
C ALA A 699 -16.78 5.09 -2.93
N GLN A 700 -17.06 3.79 -2.84
CA GLN A 700 -18.26 3.22 -3.44
C GLN A 700 -19.52 3.83 -2.84
N PHE A 701 -19.57 3.96 -1.51
CA PHE A 701 -20.43 4.86 -0.73
C PHE A 701 -19.52 5.59 0.25
N GLY A 702 -19.85 6.84 0.56
CA GLY A 702 -19.09 7.62 1.54
C GLY A 702 -19.07 6.99 2.93
N ASP A 703 -20.08 6.19 3.25
CA ASP A 703 -20.18 5.39 4.47
C ASP A 703 -18.97 4.50 4.69
N PHE A 704 -18.41 3.91 3.61
CA PHE A 704 -17.28 2.97 3.69
C PHE A 704 -15.92 3.64 3.89
N ALA A 705 -15.83 4.96 3.76
CA ALA A 705 -14.58 5.68 4.01
C ALA A 705 -14.06 5.50 5.44
N ASN A 706 -14.90 5.07 6.39
CA ASN A 706 -14.50 4.77 7.76
C ASN A 706 -13.52 3.59 7.86
N GLY A 707 -13.50 2.68 6.87
CA GLY A 707 -12.47 1.63 6.76
C GLY A 707 -11.05 2.17 6.54
N ALA A 708 -10.94 3.43 6.09
CA ALA A 708 -9.68 4.14 5.89
C ALA A 708 -9.44 5.27 6.92
N GLN A 709 -10.13 5.28 8.05
CA GLN A 709 -10.08 6.38 9.01
C GLN A 709 -8.67 6.69 9.50
N VAL A 710 -7.84 5.67 9.69
CA VAL A 710 -6.41 5.83 10.07
C VAL A 710 -5.66 6.68 9.04
N ILE A 711 -5.91 6.48 7.77
CA ILE A 711 -5.26 7.24 6.70
C ILE A 711 -5.76 8.69 6.68
N ILE A 712 -7.06 8.88 6.90
CA ILE A 712 -7.67 10.22 6.99
C ILE A 712 -7.08 10.99 8.15
N ASP A 713 -7.04 10.43 9.35
CA ASP A 713 -6.59 11.11 10.56
C ASP A 713 -5.08 11.33 10.58
N GLN A 714 -4.29 10.33 10.20
CA GLN A 714 -2.86 10.34 10.40
C GLN A 714 -2.07 10.95 9.26
N PHE A 715 -2.59 10.91 8.03
CA PHE A 715 -1.89 11.41 6.85
C PHE A 715 -2.62 12.58 6.20
N ILE A 716 -3.89 12.44 5.83
CA ILE A 716 -4.60 13.42 5.00
C ILE A 716 -4.87 14.71 5.77
N SER A 717 -5.44 14.63 6.97
CA SER A 717 -5.83 15.80 7.74
C SER A 717 -4.69 16.48 8.49
N SER A 718 -3.63 15.74 8.83
CA SER A 718 -2.58 16.20 9.74
C SER A 718 -1.16 16.19 9.16
N GLY A 719 -0.97 15.63 7.97
CA GLY A 719 0.36 15.47 7.37
C GLY A 719 1.08 16.79 7.08
N GLU A 720 0.35 17.85 6.76
CA GLU A 720 0.93 19.19 6.58
C GLU A 720 1.43 19.76 7.91
N SER A 721 0.60 19.77 8.95
CA SER A 721 0.95 20.36 10.25
C SER A 721 2.07 19.59 10.96
N LYS A 722 2.11 18.25 10.83
CA LYS A 722 3.14 17.42 11.47
C LYS A 722 4.45 17.37 10.69
N TRP A 723 4.40 17.30 9.36
CA TRP A 723 5.54 16.88 8.54
C TRP A 723 5.79 17.77 7.32
N LEU A 724 5.05 18.86 7.13
CA LEU A 724 5.06 19.67 5.90
C LEU A 724 4.83 18.83 4.64
N ARG A 725 3.95 17.83 4.71
CA ARG A 725 3.59 17.01 3.55
C ARG A 725 2.26 17.47 2.99
N PHE A 726 2.34 18.23 1.91
CA PHE A 726 1.18 18.77 1.20
C PHE A 726 0.59 17.71 0.28
N SER A 727 -0.72 17.73 0.14
CA SER A 727 -1.47 16.81 -0.73
C SER A 727 -2.57 17.57 -1.46
N GLY A 728 -2.70 17.32 -2.76
CA GLY A 728 -3.83 17.77 -3.56
C GLY A 728 -4.92 16.71 -3.75
N LEU A 729 -4.92 15.66 -2.93
CA LEU A 729 -5.86 14.55 -3.00
C LEU A 729 -7.32 15.03 -2.90
N ILE A 730 -8.18 14.49 -3.76
CA ILE A 730 -9.63 14.66 -3.68
C ILE A 730 -10.26 13.35 -3.22
N MET A 731 -11.13 13.44 -2.24
CA MET A 731 -11.99 12.33 -1.83
C MET A 731 -13.42 12.59 -2.31
N LEU A 732 -13.95 11.70 -3.15
CA LEU A 732 -15.33 11.72 -3.63
C LEU A 732 -16.16 10.75 -2.78
N LEU A 733 -17.09 11.30 -2.00
CA LEU A 733 -17.83 10.55 -0.98
C LEU A 733 -19.32 10.62 -1.27
N PRO A 734 -19.93 9.60 -1.90
CA PRO A 734 -21.38 9.57 -2.10
C PRO A 734 -22.13 9.70 -0.77
N HIS A 735 -22.99 10.74 -0.67
CA HIS A 735 -23.69 11.14 0.55
C HIS A 735 -25.09 11.63 0.21
N GLY A 736 -26.07 11.26 1.01
CA GLY A 736 -27.48 11.70 0.87
C GLY A 736 -28.45 10.69 1.47
N TYR A 737 -29.48 11.20 2.12
CA TYR A 737 -30.52 10.42 2.79
C TYR A 737 -31.64 10.10 1.80
N GLU A 738 -31.74 8.85 1.38
CA GLU A 738 -32.62 8.41 0.27
C GLU A 738 -33.35 7.11 0.59
N GLY A 739 -33.46 6.76 1.86
CA GLY A 739 -34.14 5.55 2.32
C GLY A 739 -33.40 4.25 2.03
N GLN A 740 -32.07 4.31 1.84
CA GLN A 740 -31.22 3.16 1.55
C GLN A 740 -30.61 2.52 2.80
N GLY A 741 -31.09 2.90 3.98
CA GLY A 741 -30.64 2.37 5.25
C GLY A 741 -29.38 3.05 5.82
N PRO A 742 -28.90 2.56 6.98
CA PRO A 742 -27.85 3.23 7.77
C PRO A 742 -26.49 3.28 7.09
N GLU A 743 -26.16 2.30 6.24
CA GLU A 743 -24.81 2.14 5.70
C GLU A 743 -24.66 2.65 4.25
N HIS A 744 -25.68 3.32 3.72
CA HIS A 744 -25.72 3.84 2.35
C HIS A 744 -26.29 5.27 2.31
N SER A 745 -26.14 6.02 3.39
CA SER A 745 -26.72 7.35 3.54
C SER A 745 -25.70 8.42 3.90
N SER A 746 -24.76 8.15 4.80
CA SER A 746 -23.89 9.15 5.38
C SER A 746 -22.41 8.86 5.19
N ALA A 747 -21.70 9.77 4.54
CA ALA A 747 -20.25 9.81 4.53
C ALA A 747 -19.65 10.29 5.87
N ARG A 748 -20.47 10.48 6.91
CA ARG A 748 -20.07 11.02 8.22
C ARG A 748 -19.40 12.40 8.08
N LEU A 749 -20.12 13.32 7.49
CA LEU A 749 -19.68 14.71 7.27
C LEU A 749 -19.11 15.36 8.54
N GLU A 750 -19.73 15.11 9.69
CA GLU A 750 -19.33 15.60 11.02
C GLU A 750 -17.88 15.24 11.39
N ARG A 751 -17.39 14.06 10.98
CA ARG A 751 -16.02 13.62 11.27
C ARG A 751 -14.99 14.48 10.55
N TYR A 752 -15.24 14.78 9.27
CA TYR A 752 -14.36 15.65 8.49
C TYR A 752 -14.38 17.10 9.03
N LEU A 753 -15.57 17.60 9.40
CA LEU A 753 -15.70 18.94 9.97
C LEU A 753 -15.00 19.07 11.33
N GLN A 754 -14.99 18.01 12.14
CA GLN A 754 -14.23 17.99 13.39
C GLN A 754 -12.72 18.05 13.16
N LEU A 755 -12.21 17.43 12.10
CA LEU A 755 -10.79 17.45 11.76
C LEU A 755 -10.31 18.79 11.18
N CYS A 756 -11.22 19.72 10.89
CA CYS A 756 -10.92 21.00 10.26
C CYS A 756 -10.26 21.98 11.23
N ALA A 757 -9.01 22.32 10.99
CA ALA A 757 -8.28 23.40 11.67
C ALA A 757 -7.16 23.92 10.76
N GLU A 758 -6.73 25.19 10.96
CA GLU A 758 -5.54 25.76 10.29
C GLU A 758 -5.59 25.69 8.75
N ASP A 759 -6.78 25.68 8.17
CA ASP A 759 -7.02 25.49 6.73
C ASP A 759 -6.36 24.19 6.17
N ASN A 760 -6.30 23.13 6.98
CA ASN A 760 -5.63 21.87 6.67
C ASN A 760 -6.29 21.10 5.51
N ILE A 761 -7.61 21.06 5.45
CA ILE A 761 -8.41 20.39 4.41
C ILE A 761 -9.49 21.34 3.89
N GLN A 762 -10.16 20.98 2.81
CA GLN A 762 -11.36 21.65 2.32
C GLN A 762 -12.53 20.67 2.39
N VAL A 763 -13.71 21.12 2.84
CA VAL A 763 -14.93 20.29 2.88
C VAL A 763 -16.03 20.98 2.10
N VAL A 764 -16.54 20.33 1.05
CA VAL A 764 -17.58 20.88 0.17
C VAL A 764 -18.72 19.89 -0.01
N ASN A 765 -19.94 20.44 -0.19
CA ASN A 765 -21.14 19.70 -0.54
C ASN A 765 -21.83 20.46 -1.68
N CYS A 766 -21.34 20.26 -2.91
CA CYS A 766 -21.83 20.97 -4.08
C CYS A 766 -23.25 20.54 -4.43
N SER A 767 -24.09 21.52 -4.74
CA SER A 767 -25.48 21.28 -5.10
C SER A 767 -25.79 21.47 -6.58
N THR A 768 -24.81 21.94 -7.40
CA THR A 768 -24.98 22.09 -8.84
C THR A 768 -23.81 21.50 -9.63
N PRO A 769 -24.07 20.98 -10.87
CA PRO A 769 -23.01 20.50 -11.76
C PRO A 769 -21.94 21.54 -12.09
N ALA A 770 -22.33 22.81 -12.31
CA ALA A 770 -21.39 23.89 -12.58
C ALA A 770 -20.45 24.14 -11.40
N ASN A 771 -20.96 24.13 -10.18
CA ASN A 771 -20.13 24.32 -9.01
C ASN A 771 -19.17 23.16 -8.76
N TYR A 772 -19.60 21.92 -9.06
CA TYR A 772 -18.74 20.73 -9.07
C TYR A 772 -17.62 20.82 -10.13
N PHE A 773 -17.92 21.27 -11.34
CA PHE A 773 -16.92 21.58 -12.38
C PHE A 773 -15.86 22.54 -11.87
N HIS A 774 -16.29 23.63 -11.24
CA HIS A 774 -15.37 24.66 -10.75
C HIS A 774 -14.51 24.19 -9.59
N VAL A 775 -15.04 23.40 -8.64
CA VAL A 775 -14.26 22.95 -7.49
C VAL A 775 -13.16 21.97 -7.90
N LEU A 776 -13.43 21.08 -8.88
CA LEU A 776 -12.43 20.16 -9.42
C LEU A 776 -11.27 20.94 -10.08
N ARG A 777 -11.59 21.91 -10.89
CA ARG A 777 -10.58 22.77 -11.54
C ARG A 777 -9.82 23.63 -10.55
N ARG A 778 -10.51 24.18 -9.55
CA ARG A 778 -9.89 25.00 -8.49
C ARG A 778 -8.75 24.27 -7.81
N GLN A 779 -8.86 22.96 -7.61
CA GLN A 779 -7.85 22.14 -6.93
C GLN A 779 -6.46 22.24 -7.58
N LEU A 780 -6.38 22.35 -8.90
CA LEU A 780 -5.11 22.52 -9.62
C LEU A 780 -4.77 23.97 -9.98
N LYS A 781 -5.77 24.83 -10.14
CA LYS A 781 -5.55 26.26 -10.43
C LYS A 781 -5.05 27.02 -9.21
N SER A 782 -5.31 26.52 -8.00
CA SER A 782 -4.75 27.07 -6.76
C SER A 782 -3.23 26.90 -6.72
N LYS A 783 -2.54 27.91 -6.17
CA LYS A 783 -1.10 27.81 -5.85
C LYS A 783 -0.84 27.02 -4.56
N HIS A 784 -1.89 26.69 -3.84
CA HIS A 784 -1.87 25.89 -2.62
C HIS A 784 -2.46 24.51 -2.90
N ARG A 785 -1.88 23.48 -2.34
CA ARG A 785 -2.43 22.11 -2.39
C ARG A 785 -2.95 21.77 -1.01
N LYS A 786 -4.24 21.51 -0.91
CA LYS A 786 -4.92 21.05 0.30
C LYS A 786 -5.82 19.87 -0.08
N PRO A 787 -5.94 18.85 0.74
CA PRO A 787 -6.90 17.79 0.49
C PRO A 787 -8.32 18.34 0.40
N LEU A 788 -9.09 17.81 -0.54
CA LEU A 788 -10.46 18.26 -0.82
C LEU A 788 -11.43 17.10 -0.60
N ILE A 789 -12.34 17.27 0.35
CA ILE A 789 -13.39 16.30 0.67
C ILE A 789 -14.69 16.78 0.03
N ILE A 790 -15.22 15.99 -0.91
CA ILE A 790 -16.46 16.31 -1.62
C ILE A 790 -17.55 15.32 -1.24
N MET A 791 -18.63 15.82 -0.64
CA MET A 791 -19.86 15.07 -0.53
C MET A 791 -20.49 15.02 -1.92
N THR A 792 -20.47 13.86 -2.57
CA THR A 792 -21.02 13.68 -3.92
C THR A 792 -22.48 13.18 -3.86
N PRO A 793 -23.31 13.57 -4.82
CA PRO A 793 -24.71 13.20 -4.80
C PRO A 793 -24.96 11.78 -5.30
N LYS A 794 -26.15 11.25 -4.96
CA LYS A 794 -26.68 9.99 -5.46
C LYS A 794 -27.92 10.24 -6.33
N SER A 795 -29.06 10.56 -5.75
CA SER A 795 -30.30 10.80 -6.50
C SER A 795 -30.25 12.06 -7.36
N LEU A 796 -29.47 13.08 -6.97
CA LEU A 796 -29.30 14.29 -7.78
C LEU A 796 -28.62 14.00 -9.13
N LEU A 797 -27.90 12.91 -9.27
CA LEU A 797 -27.31 12.48 -10.54
C LEU A 797 -28.38 12.29 -11.66
N ARG A 798 -29.63 12.07 -11.29
CA ARG A 798 -30.77 11.88 -12.21
C ARG A 798 -31.88 12.91 -12.01
N ASN A 799 -31.69 13.89 -11.16
CA ASN A 799 -32.69 14.92 -10.90
C ASN A 799 -32.68 15.95 -12.04
N LYS A 800 -33.81 16.10 -12.73
CA LYS A 800 -33.97 17.02 -13.86
C LYS A 800 -33.75 18.49 -13.50
N LYS A 801 -33.95 18.88 -12.25
CA LYS A 801 -33.66 20.24 -11.75
C LYS A 801 -32.22 20.45 -11.35
N CYS A 802 -31.47 19.39 -11.11
CA CYS A 802 -30.03 19.43 -10.78
C CYS A 802 -29.19 19.43 -12.07
N THR A 803 -29.34 20.45 -12.87
CA THR A 803 -28.59 20.69 -14.10
C THR A 803 -28.01 22.10 -14.13
N SER A 804 -27.10 22.36 -15.01
CA SER A 804 -26.50 23.69 -15.21
C SER A 804 -26.42 24.04 -16.70
N LYS A 805 -26.28 25.34 -16.98
CA LYS A 805 -25.94 25.81 -18.31
C LYS A 805 -24.43 25.79 -18.55
N LEU A 806 -24.03 25.55 -19.79
CA LEU A 806 -22.62 25.56 -20.17
C LEU A 806 -21.93 26.92 -19.94
N GLU A 807 -22.72 27.99 -20.04
CA GLU A 807 -22.28 29.34 -19.71
C GLU A 807 -21.81 29.50 -18.25
N GLU A 808 -22.41 28.74 -17.32
CA GLU A 808 -22.05 28.75 -15.92
C GLU A 808 -20.66 28.10 -15.65
N MET A 809 -20.03 27.50 -16.66
CA MET A 809 -18.70 26.89 -16.63
C MET A 809 -17.69 27.68 -17.44
N SER A 810 -18.12 28.79 -18.07
CA SER A 810 -17.32 29.60 -18.99
C SER A 810 -17.28 31.08 -18.61
N GLY A 811 -16.54 31.89 -19.37
CA GLY A 811 -16.48 33.34 -19.21
C GLY A 811 -15.91 33.80 -17.86
N LYS A 812 -16.70 34.51 -17.07
CA LYS A 812 -16.30 35.01 -15.74
C LYS A 812 -16.81 34.16 -14.58
N SER A 813 -17.37 32.98 -14.86
CA SER A 813 -17.88 32.09 -13.83
C SER A 813 -16.76 31.45 -13.00
N ASN A 814 -17.02 31.23 -11.74
CA ASN A 814 -16.08 30.66 -10.79
C ASN A 814 -16.82 29.83 -9.73
N PHE A 815 -16.08 29.11 -8.90
CA PHE A 815 -16.63 28.40 -7.74
C PHE A 815 -17.34 29.37 -6.79
N ARG A 816 -18.57 29.03 -6.41
CA ARG A 816 -19.37 29.80 -5.45
C ARG A 816 -19.37 29.08 -4.11
N LYS A 817 -18.86 29.72 -3.06
CA LYS A 817 -18.87 29.17 -1.70
C LYS A 817 -20.27 29.05 -1.11
N ILE A 818 -21.16 29.94 -1.54
CA ILE A 818 -22.61 29.88 -1.26
C ILE A 818 -23.38 30.13 -2.54
N ILE A 819 -24.58 29.57 -2.63
CA ILE A 819 -25.53 29.84 -3.71
C ILE A 819 -26.86 30.29 -3.06
N ILE A 820 -27.43 31.35 -3.62
CA ILE A 820 -28.62 31.96 -3.10
C ILE A 820 -29.79 31.72 -4.05
N ASP A 821 -30.86 31.25 -3.51
CA ASP A 821 -32.15 31.18 -4.18
C ASP A 821 -33.15 32.06 -3.45
N SER A 822 -33.55 33.12 -4.14
CA SER A 822 -34.53 34.12 -3.63
C SER A 822 -35.62 34.28 -4.63
N PRO A 823 -36.87 34.43 -4.19
CA PRO A 823 -37.97 34.75 -5.10
C PRO A 823 -37.67 36.03 -5.85
N THR A 824 -37.73 35.97 -7.20
CA THR A 824 -37.31 37.05 -8.10
C THR A 824 -38.15 38.32 -8.00
N LYS A 825 -39.37 38.24 -7.47
CA LYS A 825 -40.35 39.32 -7.42
C LYS A 825 -40.50 39.94 -6.02
N VAL A 826 -39.79 39.46 -5.00
CA VAL A 826 -39.96 39.90 -3.62
C VAL A 826 -38.84 40.83 -3.20
N GLN A 827 -39.20 42.00 -2.62
CA GLN A 827 -38.21 42.88 -2.01
C GLN A 827 -37.57 42.18 -0.81
N GLN A 828 -36.23 42.27 -0.70
CA GLN A 828 -35.45 41.61 0.37
C GLN A 828 -35.95 41.92 1.79
N LYS A 829 -36.64 43.08 1.97
CA LYS A 829 -37.29 43.48 3.24
C LYS A 829 -38.52 42.64 3.61
N ASN A 830 -39.13 41.95 2.64
CA ASN A 830 -40.34 41.15 2.85
C ASN A 830 -39.98 39.66 3.16
N ILE A 831 -38.72 39.30 3.17
CA ILE A 831 -38.26 37.96 3.58
C ILE A 831 -38.47 37.81 5.08
N LYS A 832 -39.26 36.83 5.48
CA LYS A 832 -39.59 36.50 6.86
C LYS A 832 -38.69 35.43 7.44
N LYS A 833 -38.17 34.52 6.57
CA LYS A 833 -37.33 33.39 6.97
C LYS A 833 -36.17 33.20 6.01
N ILE A 834 -34.99 32.94 6.57
CA ILE A 834 -33.78 32.50 5.83
C ILE A 834 -33.49 31.06 6.27
N VAL A 835 -33.57 30.14 5.33
CA VAL A 835 -33.19 28.74 5.53
C VAL A 835 -31.82 28.53 4.95
N ILE A 836 -30.86 28.12 5.77
CA ILE A 836 -29.50 27.76 5.38
C ILE A 836 -29.43 26.23 5.36
N CYS A 837 -28.96 25.64 4.27
CA CYS A 837 -28.80 24.21 4.09
C CYS A 837 -27.60 23.84 3.21
N SER A 838 -27.35 22.58 3.02
CA SER A 838 -26.35 22.09 2.06
C SER A 838 -26.87 20.88 1.26
N GLY A 839 -26.29 20.63 0.09
CA GLY A 839 -26.53 19.44 -0.73
C GLY A 839 -27.98 19.26 -1.21
N LYS A 840 -28.45 18.02 -1.16
CA LYS A 840 -29.73 17.56 -1.75
C LYS A 840 -30.97 18.22 -1.14
N LEU A 841 -30.96 18.50 0.17
CA LEU A 841 -32.12 19.06 0.88
C LEU A 841 -32.65 20.35 0.23
N PHE A 842 -31.76 21.11 -0.40
CA PHE A 842 -32.20 22.29 -1.16
C PHE A 842 -33.30 21.99 -2.17
N TYR A 843 -33.16 20.91 -2.94
CA TYR A 843 -34.16 20.58 -3.99
C TYR A 843 -35.49 20.16 -3.42
N ASP A 844 -35.53 19.48 -2.29
CA ASP A 844 -36.72 19.08 -1.62
C ASP A 844 -37.48 20.31 -1.07
N LEU A 845 -36.74 21.25 -0.45
CA LEU A 845 -37.33 22.53 0.05
C LEU A 845 -37.80 23.43 -1.11
N HIS A 846 -36.98 23.55 -2.14
CA HIS A 846 -37.31 24.38 -3.32
C HIS A 846 -38.57 23.87 -4.02
N ASN A 847 -38.71 22.55 -4.21
CA ASN A 847 -39.92 21.96 -4.80
C ASN A 847 -41.18 22.25 -3.99
N GLU A 848 -41.09 22.21 -2.65
CA GLU A 848 -42.23 22.49 -1.82
C GLU A 848 -42.57 23.99 -1.77
N ILE A 849 -41.55 24.88 -1.77
CA ILE A 849 -41.72 26.34 -1.86
C ILE A 849 -42.44 26.71 -3.18
N GLU A 850 -42.01 26.14 -4.30
CA GLU A 850 -42.66 26.37 -5.59
C GLU A 850 -44.13 25.88 -5.59
N LYS A 851 -44.40 24.70 -5.05
CA LYS A 851 -45.72 24.11 -4.96
C LYS A 851 -46.68 24.95 -4.11
N GLN A 852 -46.17 25.55 -3.04
CA GLN A 852 -46.93 26.40 -2.12
C GLN A 852 -47.02 27.87 -2.60
N ASN A 853 -46.33 28.26 -3.66
CA ASN A 853 -46.12 29.65 -4.08
C ASN A 853 -45.60 30.56 -2.95
N GLU A 854 -44.76 30.01 -2.08
CA GLU A 854 -44.25 30.73 -0.90
C GLU A 854 -43.15 31.71 -1.35
N SER A 855 -43.32 32.99 -1.08
CA SER A 855 -42.41 34.05 -1.52
C SER A 855 -41.67 34.76 -0.39
N SER A 856 -41.95 34.43 0.87
CA SER A 856 -41.34 35.08 2.04
C SER A 856 -40.08 34.31 2.57
N ILE A 857 -39.72 33.19 1.93
CA ILE A 857 -38.59 32.33 2.33
C ILE A 857 -37.44 32.51 1.36
N LYS A 858 -36.24 32.69 1.89
CA LYS A 858 -34.97 32.75 1.17
C LYS A 858 -34.14 31.49 1.51
N LEU A 859 -33.70 30.76 0.48
CA LEU A 859 -32.78 29.64 0.67
C LEU A 859 -31.36 30.09 0.42
N ILE A 860 -30.44 29.71 1.32
CA ILE A 860 -28.98 29.88 1.16
C ILE A 860 -28.36 28.49 1.24
N ARG A 861 -27.70 28.08 0.15
CA ARG A 861 -26.94 26.85 0.09
C ARG A 861 -25.49 27.12 0.45
N ILE A 862 -24.95 26.46 1.47
CA ILE A 862 -23.53 26.46 1.74
C ILE A 862 -22.90 25.31 0.93
N GLU A 863 -22.15 25.68 -0.10
CA GLU A 863 -21.43 24.75 -0.97
C GLU A 863 -20.08 24.37 -0.40
N GLN A 864 -19.42 25.31 0.29
CA GLN A 864 -18.16 25.09 1.01
C GLN A 864 -18.38 25.25 2.51
N LEU A 865 -18.30 24.12 3.23
CA LEU A 865 -18.44 24.12 4.68
C LEU A 865 -17.13 24.53 5.38
N TYR A 866 -15.97 24.13 4.80
CA TYR A 866 -14.67 24.56 5.32
C TYR A 866 -13.69 24.82 4.19
N PRO A 867 -12.87 25.89 4.22
CA PRO A 867 -12.98 27.06 5.14
C PRO A 867 -14.34 27.74 5.07
N PHE A 868 -14.86 28.14 6.26
CA PHE A 868 -16.23 28.64 6.39
C PHE A 868 -16.41 30.03 5.74
N PRO A 869 -17.43 30.25 4.89
CA PRO A 869 -17.61 31.50 4.12
C PRO A 869 -18.33 32.60 4.92
N GLU A 870 -17.75 33.01 6.04
CA GLU A 870 -18.36 33.99 6.97
C GLU A 870 -18.79 35.29 6.31
N LYS A 871 -17.93 35.87 5.45
CA LYS A 871 -18.15 37.15 4.79
C LYS A 871 -19.33 37.10 3.83
N GLU A 872 -19.40 36.05 3.03
CA GLU A 872 -20.44 35.81 2.04
C GLU A 872 -21.80 35.61 2.72
N ILE A 873 -21.82 34.79 3.76
CA ILE A 873 -23.03 34.51 4.55
C ILE A 873 -23.56 35.81 5.23
N TYR A 874 -22.68 36.55 5.91
CA TYR A 874 -23.07 37.79 6.56
C TYR A 874 -23.65 38.79 5.56
N THR A 875 -23.02 38.95 4.40
CA THR A 875 -23.47 39.87 3.36
C THR A 875 -24.90 39.57 2.91
N GLU A 876 -25.26 38.28 2.83
CA GLU A 876 -26.61 37.87 2.42
C GLU A 876 -27.66 37.97 3.53
N ILE A 877 -27.30 37.61 4.76
CA ILE A 877 -28.20 37.69 5.91
C ILE A 877 -28.54 39.17 6.21
N LYS A 878 -27.56 40.08 6.12
CA LYS A 878 -27.75 41.51 6.37
C LYS A 878 -28.86 42.13 5.51
N LYS A 879 -29.08 41.63 4.28
CA LYS A 879 -30.11 42.14 3.37
C LYS A 879 -31.51 41.93 3.90
N SER A 880 -31.70 40.95 4.81
CA SER A 880 -33.00 40.59 5.42
C SER A 880 -32.81 40.37 6.93
N ALA A 881 -32.23 41.33 7.62
CA ALA A 881 -31.74 41.22 9.00
C ALA A 881 -32.84 40.90 10.06
N LYS A 882 -34.12 41.17 9.74
CA LYS A 882 -35.27 40.87 10.61
C LYS A 882 -35.85 39.46 10.42
N ALA A 883 -35.40 38.74 9.40
CA ALA A 883 -35.88 37.39 9.11
C ALA A 883 -35.40 36.38 10.16
N GLU A 884 -36.20 35.38 10.47
CA GLU A 884 -35.81 34.20 11.22
C GLU A 884 -34.74 33.43 10.46
N ILE A 885 -33.65 33.03 11.12
CA ILE A 885 -32.53 32.32 10.50
C ILE A 885 -32.46 30.90 11.09
N ILE A 886 -32.56 29.90 10.23
CA ILE A 886 -32.49 28.49 10.63
C ILE A 886 -31.45 27.74 9.82
N TRP A 887 -30.87 26.72 10.43
CA TRP A 887 -30.10 25.68 9.77
C TRP A 887 -30.97 24.45 9.57
N ALA A 888 -31.07 23.95 8.33
CA ALA A 888 -31.79 22.73 8.01
C ALA A 888 -30.83 21.68 7.42
N GLN A 889 -30.86 20.46 7.93
CA GLN A 889 -30.07 19.34 7.42
C GLN A 889 -30.88 18.04 7.42
N GLU A 890 -30.45 17.07 6.59
CA GLU A 890 -31.08 15.74 6.52
C GLU A 890 -30.58 14.81 7.62
N GLU A 891 -29.36 15.01 8.08
CA GLU A 891 -28.71 14.23 9.12
C GLU A 891 -29.40 14.42 10.49
N PRO A 892 -29.28 13.41 11.37
CA PRO A 892 -29.69 13.58 12.79
C PRO A 892 -28.99 14.75 13.47
N GLU A 893 -29.59 15.29 14.52
CA GLU A 893 -29.07 16.46 15.27
C GLU A 893 -27.62 16.26 15.74
N ASN A 894 -27.27 15.05 16.19
CA ASN A 894 -25.90 14.71 16.65
C ASN A 894 -24.91 14.45 15.51
N MET A 895 -25.33 14.53 14.26
CA MET A 895 -24.52 14.26 13.07
C MET A 895 -24.57 15.44 12.08
N GLY A 896 -23.92 15.29 10.93
CA GLY A 896 -23.90 16.32 9.89
C GLY A 896 -23.15 17.58 10.29
N ALA A 897 -23.62 18.74 9.82
CA ALA A 897 -22.88 19.99 9.99
C ALA A 897 -23.36 20.84 11.17
N TRP A 898 -24.42 20.49 11.86
CA TRP A 898 -25.06 21.33 12.87
C TRP A 898 -24.11 21.88 13.93
N PHE A 899 -23.36 21.01 14.62
CA PHE A 899 -22.45 21.48 15.69
C PHE A 899 -21.29 22.34 15.17
N PHE A 900 -20.86 22.09 13.95
CA PHE A 900 -19.86 22.91 13.31
C PHE A 900 -20.40 24.29 12.91
N ILE A 901 -21.62 24.35 12.40
CA ILE A 901 -22.27 25.56 11.87
C ILE A 901 -22.75 26.46 13.00
N LYS A 902 -23.37 25.89 14.03
CA LYS A 902 -24.03 26.64 15.13
C LYS A 902 -23.14 27.74 15.71
N ASP A 903 -22.00 27.36 16.22
CA ASP A 903 -21.10 28.26 16.91
C ASP A 903 -20.53 29.37 15.99
N ARG A 904 -20.26 29.04 14.73
CA ARG A 904 -19.81 29.99 13.71
C ARG A 904 -20.88 31.00 13.36
N MET A 905 -22.08 30.53 13.16
CA MET A 905 -23.22 31.41 12.87
C MET A 905 -23.56 32.30 14.06
N ASP A 906 -23.62 31.77 15.27
CA ASP A 906 -23.87 32.54 16.49
C ASP A 906 -22.84 33.66 16.67
N ARG A 907 -21.57 33.37 16.38
CA ARG A 907 -20.49 34.39 16.35
C ARG A 907 -20.76 35.47 15.31
N ILE A 908 -21.16 35.10 14.08
CA ILE A 908 -21.50 36.10 13.03
C ILE A 908 -22.66 36.98 13.48
N LEU A 909 -23.71 36.38 14.01
CA LEU A 909 -24.92 37.11 14.43
C LEU A 909 -24.61 38.10 15.57
N LYS A 910 -23.91 37.65 16.61
CA LYS A 910 -23.51 38.48 17.78
C LYS A 910 -22.52 39.57 17.40
N LYS A 911 -21.45 39.23 16.68
CA LYS A 911 -20.41 40.20 16.22
C LYS A 911 -21.00 41.36 15.43
N ASN A 912 -22.02 41.10 14.65
CA ASN A 912 -22.63 42.08 13.76
C ASN A 912 -23.92 42.67 14.35
N LYS A 913 -24.25 42.38 15.61
CA LYS A 913 -25.42 42.92 16.32
C LYS A 913 -26.76 42.76 15.57
N LEU A 914 -26.93 41.57 14.96
CA LEU A 914 -28.20 41.25 14.29
C LEU A 914 -29.30 41.00 15.33
N PRO A 915 -30.60 41.21 15.00
CA PRO A 915 -31.70 41.04 15.94
C PRO A 915 -31.77 39.61 16.54
N GLN A 916 -31.48 38.60 15.73
CA GLN A 916 -31.37 37.24 16.20
C GLN A 916 -29.93 36.95 16.62
N ASN A 917 -29.73 36.47 17.86
CA ASN A 917 -28.43 36.22 18.43
C ASN A 917 -27.91 34.77 18.26
N THR A 918 -28.82 33.84 17.97
CA THR A 918 -28.55 32.41 17.80
C THR A 918 -29.32 31.88 16.60
N ILE A 919 -28.75 30.89 15.93
CA ILE A 919 -29.40 30.15 14.83
C ILE A 919 -30.22 28.99 15.39
N SER A 920 -31.39 28.70 14.80
CA SER A 920 -32.23 27.56 15.15
C SER A 920 -31.92 26.34 14.26
N PHE A 921 -32.17 25.15 14.80
CA PHE A 921 -31.98 23.86 14.13
C PHE A 921 -33.25 23.24 13.64
N VAL A 922 -33.27 22.68 12.45
CA VAL A 922 -34.30 21.78 11.94
C VAL A 922 -33.62 20.59 11.26
N GLY A 923 -33.87 19.39 11.75
CA GLY A 923 -33.33 18.14 11.23
C GLY A 923 -34.06 16.93 11.79
N ARG A 924 -33.50 15.77 11.64
CA ARG A 924 -33.92 14.55 12.33
C ARG A 924 -33.48 14.59 13.79
N ASP A 925 -34.24 13.89 14.63
CA ASP A 925 -33.87 13.74 16.03
C ASP A 925 -32.52 13.01 16.18
N ALA A 926 -31.83 13.25 17.30
CA ALA A 926 -30.55 12.58 17.56
C ALA A 926 -30.69 11.06 17.53
N SER A 927 -29.76 10.37 16.89
CA SER A 927 -29.81 8.93 16.67
C SER A 927 -28.44 8.31 16.74
N ALA A 928 -28.33 7.08 17.25
CA ALA A 928 -27.12 6.29 17.24
C ALA A 928 -26.81 5.75 15.82
N SER A 929 -27.85 5.49 15.02
CA SER A 929 -27.74 5.09 13.61
C SER A 929 -27.83 6.30 12.68
N PRO A 930 -27.06 6.39 11.60
CA PRO A 930 -27.12 7.53 10.69
C PRO A 930 -28.49 7.72 10.06
N ALA A 931 -29.14 6.63 9.66
CA ALA A 931 -30.44 6.65 9.00
C ALA A 931 -31.29 5.45 9.41
N THR A 932 -32.63 5.56 9.23
CA THR A 932 -33.56 4.46 9.43
C THR A 932 -33.39 3.38 8.34
N GLY A 933 -33.63 2.12 8.68
CA GLY A 933 -33.70 1.00 7.74
C GLY A 933 -35.01 0.89 6.98
N SER A 934 -36.07 1.61 7.41
CA SER A 934 -37.41 1.58 6.83
C SER A 934 -37.63 2.73 5.85
N MET A 935 -38.00 2.44 4.61
CA MET A 935 -38.33 3.43 3.58
C MET A 935 -39.57 4.26 4.01
N SER A 936 -40.57 3.66 4.63
CA SER A 936 -41.76 4.37 5.09
C SER A 936 -41.43 5.37 6.21
N THR A 937 -40.60 4.96 7.17
CA THR A 937 -40.09 5.83 8.23
C THR A 937 -39.25 6.97 7.64
N HIS A 938 -38.33 6.67 6.72
CA HIS A 938 -37.56 7.69 6.03
C HIS A 938 -38.44 8.74 5.34
N ASN A 939 -39.48 8.31 4.59
CA ASN A 939 -40.39 9.21 3.91
C ASN A 939 -41.16 10.11 4.87
N ASN A 940 -41.58 9.56 6.02
CA ASN A 940 -42.26 10.32 7.05
C ASN A 940 -41.35 11.36 7.71
N GLU A 941 -40.14 10.97 8.06
CA GLU A 941 -39.09 11.87 8.60
C GLU A 941 -38.77 13.00 7.63
N GLN A 942 -38.56 12.70 6.35
CA GLN A 942 -38.25 13.69 5.32
C GLN A 942 -39.40 14.68 5.13
N LYS A 943 -40.64 14.18 5.12
CA LYS A 943 -41.86 15.00 5.03
C LYS A 943 -41.98 15.94 6.22
N ASN A 944 -41.75 15.41 7.42
CA ASN A 944 -41.85 16.19 8.66
C ASN A 944 -40.74 17.26 8.73
N LEU A 945 -39.50 16.91 8.29
CA LEU A 945 -38.40 17.86 8.21
C LEU A 945 -38.75 19.04 7.29
N ILE A 946 -39.25 18.76 6.07
CA ILE A 946 -39.68 19.80 5.12
C ILE A 946 -40.79 20.66 5.71
N LYS A 947 -41.85 20.06 6.32
CA LYS A 947 -42.94 20.78 6.96
C LYS A 947 -42.46 21.69 8.09
N LYS A 948 -41.59 21.16 8.99
CA LYS A 948 -41.02 21.95 10.09
C LYS A 948 -40.18 23.12 9.57
N THR A 949 -39.36 22.88 8.53
CA THR A 949 -38.50 23.90 7.93
C THR A 949 -39.29 25.07 7.34
N LEU A 950 -40.42 24.78 6.69
CA LEU A 950 -41.23 25.77 5.98
C LEU A 950 -42.40 26.28 6.81
N ASN A 951 -42.59 25.82 8.05
CA ASN A 951 -43.74 26.14 8.92
C ASN A 951 -45.12 25.83 8.28
N LEU A 952 -45.20 24.73 7.53
CA LEU A 952 -46.44 24.30 6.90
C LEU A 952 -47.35 23.64 7.96
N LYS A 953 -48.66 23.95 7.94
CA LYS A 953 -49.64 23.34 8.81
C LYS A 953 -49.64 21.81 8.59
N THR A 954 -49.69 21.09 9.67
CA THR A 954 -49.76 19.61 9.68
C THR A 954 -51.03 19.10 9.05
#